data_2eaff74915d2779fe89a238a65bab400
#
_entry.id   2eaff74915d2779fe89a238a65bab400
#
_cell.length_a   1.000
_cell.length_b   1.000
_cell.length_c   1.000
_cell.angle_alpha   90.00
_cell.angle_beta   90.00
_cell.angle_gamma   90.00
#
_symmetry.space_group_name_H-M   'P 1'
#
loop_
_entity.id
_entity.type
_entity.pdbx_description
1 polymer ?
#
loop_
_entity_poly.entity_id
_entity_poly.type
_entity_poly.pdbx_seq_one_letter_code
_entity_poly.pdbx_strand_id
1 'polypeptide(L)'
;MKRWNFFPLFLMTALILASYGSVARAAEPEADTVLYNGKILTADSPQPNDYRTVQAVAIRNGKLQAVGTNDEVMQYAGSRTQKVDLGGRTVLPGLIDTHDHIHDYSSHFFPNQRRDSDPAIAWNSKDDGLAQLRTLAMQKKPGEWIKTSIRGGGAGGVDNPNAVIFPIAVQKGEISRFDLDKVTPNNPVRIASIFFSPTGDSFVNTKALDPILARYGKDLPGLHKDSKGVPTGWLSGVADQTAEYEFATPINPADFGPYYAMEMEEVAAQGLTTVSTRLDPDSVGVYGWLHAKGELPIRMAYSMETAARSVSPEGIISRLIGFQGGSGDRMWGMGDDMLWTIGLSLISIDSTPGIAGTCVSKPYPREAKNFFLWRYQFYGPNGLCRLRDPNYRDADMVRAAAKYGFRIAGMHTGGDMGVDDFIKLAVELSQQYPDLPQRRWAMDHCRYLSDRQAQEAKKVGLYYSCGPKYVYAGERGDIGAFQLIFGDEAKDVVVPLRRIIDNGLRAVMELDQHGFHPMLAMQVTVNRKDNTGLVWGPEQRISRNEALYMYTRWASEYVIKEKLLGSLEPGKLADLVVLNRDYLTVPEDEIGRIDPVLTMLGGKVVYSDPDFAASTGLPSVGYRGDRTGWLRGKPGEPTRGGGGGGQ
;
A
#
# COMPACT_ATOMS: atom_id res chain seq x y z
N MET A 1 -41.88 -68.26 -26.07
CA MET A 1 -43.28 -68.17 -26.59
C MET A 1 -44.09 -67.26 -25.66
N LYS A 2 -44.40 -66.06 -26.01
CA LYS A 2 -45.54 -65.23 -25.58
C LYS A 2 -45.63 -64.02 -26.56
N ARG A 3 -46.78 -63.96 -27.14
CA ARG A 3 -47.13 -63.02 -28.25
C ARG A 3 -47.34 -61.62 -27.72
N TRP A 4 -46.86 -60.60 -28.45
CA TRP A 4 -47.18 -59.20 -28.24
C TRP A 4 -48.33 -58.85 -29.21
N ASN A 5 -49.42 -58.31 -28.67
CA ASN A 5 -50.53 -57.75 -29.42
C ASN A 5 -50.29 -56.27 -29.70
N PHE A 6 -50.40 -55.91 -30.97
CA PHE A 6 -50.46 -54.52 -31.44
C PHE A 6 -51.88 -53.97 -31.27
N PHE A 7 -51.99 -52.80 -30.66
CA PHE A 7 -53.19 -51.95 -30.74
C PHE A 7 -52.90 -50.73 -31.62
N PRO A 8 -53.85 -50.30 -32.49
CA PRO A 8 -53.62 -49.16 -33.41
C PRO A 8 -53.88 -47.84 -32.72
N LEU A 9 -52.98 -46.90 -33.02
CA LEU A 9 -53.02 -45.50 -32.58
C LEU A 9 -54.02 -44.70 -33.44
N PHE A 10 -55.12 -44.22 -32.84
CA PHE A 10 -56.00 -43.23 -33.46
C PHE A 10 -55.35 -41.85 -33.46
N LEU A 11 -55.20 -41.23 -34.65
CA LEU A 11 -54.77 -39.86 -34.86
C LEU A 11 -55.91 -38.93 -34.45
N MET A 12 -55.73 -38.21 -33.36
CA MET A 12 -56.58 -37.08 -32.99
C MET A 12 -55.80 -35.77 -33.22
N THR A 13 -56.06 -35.12 -34.33
CA THR A 13 -55.49 -33.82 -34.66
C THR A 13 -56.18 -32.75 -33.81
N ALA A 14 -55.56 -32.32 -32.73
CA ALA A 14 -56.01 -31.14 -31.98
C ALA A 14 -55.34 -29.89 -32.54
N LEU A 15 -56.14 -28.99 -33.11
CA LEU A 15 -55.77 -27.63 -33.44
C LEU A 15 -55.49 -26.87 -32.12
N ILE A 16 -54.23 -26.68 -31.80
CA ILE A 16 -53.82 -25.74 -30.73
C ILE A 16 -53.67 -24.37 -31.42
N LEU A 17 -54.68 -23.50 -31.26
CA LEU A 17 -54.53 -22.07 -31.48
C LEU A 17 -53.47 -21.53 -30.47
N ALA A 18 -52.27 -21.31 -30.96
CA ALA A 18 -51.23 -20.61 -30.20
C ALA A 18 -51.63 -19.13 -30.06
N SER A 19 -52.29 -18.80 -28.96
CA SER A 19 -52.36 -17.43 -28.49
C SER A 19 -50.95 -17.01 -28.10
N TYR A 20 -50.26 -16.29 -28.96
CA TYR A 20 -49.09 -15.51 -28.59
C TYR A 20 -49.52 -14.42 -27.61
N GLY A 21 -49.68 -14.77 -26.35
CA GLY A 21 -49.68 -13.79 -25.29
C GLY A 21 -48.28 -13.15 -25.26
N SER A 22 -48.20 -11.89 -25.60
CA SER A 22 -47.02 -11.08 -25.28
C SER A 22 -46.77 -11.27 -23.79
N VAL A 23 -45.73 -12.03 -23.45
CA VAL A 23 -45.20 -12.05 -22.07
C VAL A 23 -44.76 -10.60 -21.82
N ALA A 24 -45.59 -9.84 -21.11
CA ALA A 24 -45.18 -8.52 -20.64
C ALA A 24 -43.88 -8.72 -19.84
N ARG A 25 -42.78 -8.29 -20.42
CA ARG A 25 -41.50 -8.26 -19.72
C ARG A 25 -41.74 -7.45 -18.45
N ALA A 26 -41.59 -8.06 -17.31
CA ALA A 26 -41.70 -7.33 -16.04
C ALA A 26 -40.85 -6.07 -16.15
N ALA A 27 -41.46 -4.92 -15.86
CA ALA A 27 -40.73 -3.66 -15.93
C ALA A 27 -39.47 -3.79 -15.04
N GLU A 28 -38.34 -3.50 -15.65
CA GLU A 28 -37.09 -3.49 -14.89
C GLU A 28 -37.25 -2.53 -13.70
N PRO A 29 -36.76 -2.90 -12.51
CA PRO A 29 -36.93 -2.08 -11.32
C PRO A 29 -36.26 -0.70 -11.50
N GLU A 30 -36.92 0.38 -11.03
CA GLU A 30 -36.39 1.75 -11.10
C GLU A 30 -35.03 1.87 -10.44
N ALA A 31 -34.10 2.60 -11.06
CA ALA A 31 -32.80 2.96 -10.50
C ALA A 31 -32.95 3.93 -9.33
N ASP A 32 -32.07 3.85 -8.35
CA ASP A 32 -31.97 4.84 -7.29
C ASP A 32 -31.40 6.15 -7.83
N THR A 33 -30.35 6.05 -8.66
CA THR A 33 -29.67 7.20 -9.29
C THR A 33 -29.33 6.89 -10.75
N VAL A 34 -29.48 7.88 -11.61
CA VAL A 34 -29.01 7.87 -13.00
C VAL A 34 -28.05 9.04 -13.20
N LEU A 35 -26.81 8.74 -13.58
CA LEU A 35 -25.85 9.74 -14.05
C LEU A 35 -25.90 9.72 -15.58
N TYR A 36 -26.07 10.87 -16.24
CA TYR A 36 -26.25 10.96 -17.69
C TYR A 36 -25.51 12.17 -18.28
N ASN A 37 -25.45 12.26 -19.61
CA ASN A 37 -24.68 13.29 -20.32
C ASN A 37 -23.19 13.32 -19.94
N GLY A 38 -22.57 12.16 -19.71
CA GLY A 38 -21.15 12.04 -19.36
C GLY A 38 -20.29 11.52 -20.51
N LYS A 39 -18.98 11.62 -20.33
CA LYS A 39 -17.96 10.87 -21.04
C LYS A 39 -17.41 9.79 -20.11
N ILE A 40 -18.04 8.62 -20.12
CA ILE A 40 -17.80 7.57 -19.12
C ILE A 40 -16.84 6.52 -19.70
N LEU A 41 -15.63 6.44 -19.14
CA LEU A 41 -14.60 5.47 -19.51
C LEU A 41 -14.82 4.21 -18.68
N THR A 42 -15.31 3.14 -19.30
CA THR A 42 -15.82 1.97 -18.56
C THR A 42 -14.76 1.03 -18.03
N ALA A 43 -13.56 0.98 -18.64
CA ALA A 43 -12.52 -0.02 -18.38
C ALA A 43 -13.03 -1.48 -18.42
N ASP A 44 -14.08 -1.77 -19.20
CA ASP A 44 -14.78 -3.05 -19.24
C ASP A 44 -14.13 -4.12 -20.15
N SER A 45 -13.05 -3.77 -20.84
CA SER A 45 -12.23 -4.73 -21.61
C SER A 45 -11.01 -5.20 -20.80
N PRO A 46 -10.48 -6.41 -21.00
CA PRO A 46 -9.20 -6.80 -20.47
C PRO A 46 -8.01 -6.01 -21.08
N GLN A 47 -8.21 -5.38 -22.24
CA GLN A 47 -7.19 -4.59 -22.95
C GLN A 47 -7.44 -3.09 -22.77
N PRO A 48 -6.41 -2.29 -22.43
CA PRO A 48 -6.56 -0.87 -22.12
C PRO A 48 -7.12 0.00 -23.25
N ASN A 49 -7.03 -0.44 -24.50
CA ASN A 49 -7.48 0.36 -25.66
C ASN A 49 -8.85 -0.05 -26.22
N ASP A 50 -9.48 -1.11 -25.67
CA ASP A 50 -10.68 -1.72 -26.24
C ASP A 50 -11.93 -1.50 -25.40
N TYR A 51 -11.85 -0.77 -24.28
CA TYR A 51 -13.02 -0.49 -23.45
C TYR A 51 -13.97 0.52 -24.10
N ARG A 52 -15.24 0.43 -23.73
CA ARG A 52 -16.27 1.34 -24.23
C ARG A 52 -16.19 2.71 -23.55
N THR A 53 -16.50 3.74 -24.32
CA THR A 53 -16.88 5.06 -23.80
C THR A 53 -18.38 5.21 -23.96
N VAL A 54 -19.09 5.46 -22.85
CA VAL A 54 -20.55 5.55 -22.82
C VAL A 54 -21.00 6.88 -22.23
N GLN A 55 -22.33 7.14 -22.19
CA GLN A 55 -22.88 8.43 -21.79
C GLN A 55 -23.54 8.43 -20.41
N ALA A 56 -24.00 7.25 -19.96
CA ALA A 56 -24.82 7.16 -18.76
C ALA A 56 -24.61 5.85 -17.99
N VAL A 57 -24.92 5.90 -16.70
CA VAL A 57 -25.03 4.73 -15.82
C VAL A 57 -26.29 4.83 -14.95
N ALA A 58 -26.98 3.71 -14.73
CA ALA A 58 -28.03 3.56 -13.74
C ALA A 58 -27.50 2.77 -12.54
N ILE A 59 -27.80 3.26 -11.34
CA ILE A 59 -27.34 2.67 -10.08
C ILE A 59 -28.56 2.23 -9.28
N ARG A 60 -28.50 1.00 -8.75
CA ARG A 60 -29.51 0.46 -7.87
C ARG A 60 -28.90 -0.41 -6.79
N ASN A 61 -29.30 -0.21 -5.53
CA ASN A 61 -28.83 -0.97 -4.38
C ASN A 61 -27.28 -1.05 -4.33
N GLY A 62 -26.62 0.06 -4.60
CA GLY A 62 -25.15 0.17 -4.57
C GLY A 62 -24.42 -0.45 -5.77
N LYS A 63 -25.12 -0.97 -6.77
CA LYS A 63 -24.53 -1.61 -7.95
C LYS A 63 -24.95 -0.91 -9.24
N LEU A 64 -24.12 -1.04 -10.25
CA LEU A 64 -24.45 -0.63 -11.61
C LEU A 64 -25.53 -1.55 -12.15
N GLN A 65 -26.71 -1.00 -12.50
CA GLN A 65 -27.82 -1.72 -13.09
C GLN A 65 -27.72 -1.70 -14.62
N ALA A 66 -27.36 -0.55 -15.18
CA ALA A 66 -27.16 -0.38 -16.60
C ALA A 66 -26.00 0.58 -16.89
N VAL A 67 -25.32 0.39 -18.02
CA VAL A 67 -24.18 1.18 -18.50
C VAL A 67 -24.29 1.28 -20.02
N GLY A 68 -24.51 2.49 -20.57
CA GLY A 68 -24.77 2.64 -22.00
C GLY A 68 -24.97 4.09 -22.45
N THR A 69 -25.73 4.27 -23.52
CA THR A 69 -26.16 5.59 -24.00
C THR A 69 -27.17 6.21 -23.04
N ASN A 70 -27.40 7.53 -23.16
CA ASN A 70 -28.45 8.21 -22.39
C ASN A 70 -29.81 7.52 -22.57
N ASP A 71 -30.20 7.21 -23.79
CA ASP A 71 -31.52 6.62 -24.10
C ASP A 71 -31.69 5.22 -23.49
N GLU A 72 -30.65 4.38 -23.56
CA GLU A 72 -30.67 3.05 -22.95
C GLU A 72 -30.79 3.11 -21.43
N VAL A 73 -30.07 4.03 -20.79
CA VAL A 73 -30.00 4.11 -19.34
C VAL A 73 -31.19 4.85 -18.74
N MET A 74 -31.70 5.87 -19.39
CA MET A 74 -32.88 6.61 -18.94
C MET A 74 -34.14 5.77 -18.84
N GLN A 75 -34.20 4.60 -19.50
CA GLN A 75 -35.31 3.64 -19.34
C GLN A 75 -35.45 3.08 -17.93
N TYR A 76 -34.39 3.13 -17.15
CA TYR A 76 -34.36 2.70 -15.73
C TYR A 76 -34.78 3.83 -14.78
N ALA A 77 -34.96 5.06 -15.28
CA ALA A 77 -35.32 6.20 -14.44
C ALA A 77 -36.82 6.27 -14.23
N GLY A 78 -37.26 6.17 -12.99
CA GLY A 78 -38.65 6.35 -12.59
C GLY A 78 -38.88 7.67 -11.84
N SER A 79 -40.03 7.77 -11.18
CA SER A 79 -40.43 8.99 -10.46
C SER A 79 -39.59 9.30 -9.23
N ARG A 80 -38.95 8.29 -8.65
CA ARG A 80 -38.11 8.43 -7.46
C ARG A 80 -36.61 8.46 -7.75
N THR A 81 -36.25 8.26 -9.01
CA THR A 81 -34.85 8.22 -9.43
C THR A 81 -34.21 9.61 -9.36
N GLN A 82 -33.12 9.73 -8.63
CA GLN A 82 -32.27 10.92 -8.68
C GLN A 82 -31.53 10.97 -10.02
N LYS A 83 -31.75 12.03 -10.79
CA LYS A 83 -31.13 12.25 -12.09
C LYS A 83 -30.04 13.31 -11.97
N VAL A 84 -28.80 12.94 -12.35
CA VAL A 84 -27.62 13.79 -12.25
C VAL A 84 -27.08 14.05 -13.65
N ASP A 85 -27.17 15.30 -14.10
CA ASP A 85 -26.58 15.72 -15.37
C ASP A 85 -25.08 15.96 -15.19
N LEU A 86 -24.26 15.20 -15.89
CA LEU A 86 -22.81 15.29 -15.83
C LEU A 86 -22.23 16.45 -16.68
N GLY A 87 -23.04 17.04 -17.58
CA GLY A 87 -22.61 18.17 -18.40
C GLY A 87 -21.38 17.88 -19.26
N GLY A 88 -21.23 16.68 -19.78
CA GLY A 88 -20.08 16.25 -20.59
C GLY A 88 -18.82 15.87 -19.81
N ARG A 89 -18.87 15.85 -18.48
CA ARG A 89 -17.69 15.53 -17.64
C ARG A 89 -17.24 14.09 -17.82
N THR A 90 -15.94 13.89 -17.67
CA THR A 90 -15.33 12.56 -17.70
C THR A 90 -15.62 11.82 -16.39
N VAL A 91 -16.01 10.56 -16.52
CA VAL A 91 -16.21 9.62 -15.41
C VAL A 91 -15.27 8.44 -15.57
N LEU A 92 -14.61 8.07 -14.48
CA LEU A 92 -13.75 6.89 -14.38
C LEU A 92 -14.36 5.91 -13.37
N PRO A 93 -14.03 4.61 -13.43
CA PRO A 93 -14.19 3.73 -12.29
C PRO A 93 -13.50 4.33 -11.05
N GLY A 94 -13.99 4.05 -9.88
CA GLY A 94 -13.35 4.46 -8.63
C GLY A 94 -11.89 4.03 -8.61
N LEU A 95 -11.00 4.96 -8.26
CA LEU A 95 -9.58 4.72 -8.25
C LEU A 95 -9.20 3.82 -7.06
N ILE A 96 -8.26 2.92 -7.28
CA ILE A 96 -7.75 1.96 -6.30
C ILE A 96 -6.25 2.19 -6.14
N ASP A 97 -5.84 2.67 -4.97
CA ASP A 97 -4.43 2.73 -4.57
C ASP A 97 -4.01 1.39 -3.99
N THR A 98 -2.94 0.82 -4.50
CA THR A 98 -2.50 -0.52 -4.10
C THR A 98 -1.51 -0.52 -2.94
N HIS A 99 -0.96 0.64 -2.57
CA HIS A 99 -0.15 0.80 -1.37
C HIS A 99 -0.04 2.27 -0.95
N ASP A 100 -0.62 2.62 0.19
CA ASP A 100 -0.44 3.92 0.83
C ASP A 100 -0.50 3.81 2.36
N HIS A 101 0.27 4.63 3.04
CA HIS A 101 0.35 4.69 4.50
C HIS A 101 -0.54 5.80 5.06
N ILE A 102 -1.81 5.84 4.68
CA ILE A 102 -2.72 6.91 5.09
C ILE A 102 -2.90 7.02 6.60
N HIS A 103 -2.65 5.95 7.36
CA HIS A 103 -2.73 5.91 8.82
C HIS A 103 -1.40 6.19 9.51
N ASP A 104 -0.25 5.96 8.83
CA ASP A 104 1.09 6.17 9.39
C ASP A 104 1.62 7.58 9.16
N TYR A 105 1.28 8.17 8.00
CA TYR A 105 1.78 9.48 7.57
C TYR A 105 0.68 10.54 7.53
N SER A 106 -0.35 10.34 8.34
CA SER A 106 -1.47 11.24 8.47
C SER A 106 -1.02 12.67 8.80
N SER A 107 -1.52 13.63 8.03
CA SER A 107 -1.29 15.04 8.28
C SER A 107 -2.11 15.56 9.47
N HIS A 108 -3.14 14.84 9.89
CA HIS A 108 -4.07 15.25 10.91
C HIS A 108 -3.66 14.83 12.32
N PHE A 109 -2.97 13.70 12.43
CA PHE A 109 -2.59 13.21 13.75
C PHE A 109 -1.10 12.94 13.96
N PHE A 110 -0.28 13.06 12.94
CA PHE A 110 1.16 12.94 13.02
C PHE A 110 1.80 14.31 13.33
N PRO A 111 2.75 14.48 14.24
CA PRO A 111 3.59 13.52 14.98
C PRO A 111 3.22 13.36 16.47
N ASN A 112 2.24 14.07 16.99
CA ASN A 112 2.04 14.23 18.44
C ASN A 112 1.16 13.15 19.09
N GLN A 113 0.60 12.23 18.32
CA GLN A 113 -0.39 11.25 18.78
C GLN A 113 0.03 9.80 18.56
N ARG A 114 1.26 9.56 18.10
CA ARG A 114 1.81 8.21 18.10
C ARG A 114 1.97 7.73 19.53
N ARG A 115 0.96 6.94 19.95
CA ARG A 115 1.04 5.89 20.94
C ARG A 115 2.17 6.04 21.96
N ASP A 116 1.86 6.46 23.16
CA ASP A 116 2.71 6.35 24.33
C ASP A 116 4.25 6.54 24.13
N SER A 117 4.65 7.20 23.05
CA SER A 117 6.05 7.54 22.81
C SER A 117 6.42 8.81 23.54
N ASP A 118 7.47 8.71 24.33
CA ASP A 118 8.09 9.87 24.96
C ASP A 118 8.75 10.79 23.92
N PRO A 119 8.97 12.07 24.24
CA PRO A 119 9.66 12.97 23.34
C PRO A 119 11.00 12.43 22.87
N ALA A 120 11.30 12.59 21.57
CA ALA A 120 12.59 12.20 21.01
C ALA A 120 13.73 12.98 21.67
N ILE A 121 14.81 12.27 22.03
CA ILE A 121 15.99 12.85 22.67
C ILE A 121 17.03 13.30 21.65
N ALA A 122 17.67 14.43 21.91
CA ALA A 122 18.82 14.90 21.13
C ALA A 122 20.08 14.27 21.71
N TRP A 123 20.74 13.36 20.98
CA TRP A 123 21.94 12.70 21.45
C TRP A 123 23.20 13.39 20.89
N ASN A 124 23.53 14.58 21.45
CA ASN A 124 24.69 15.35 20.99
C ASN A 124 26.04 14.81 21.57
N SER A 125 25.95 14.08 22.68
CA SER A 125 27.05 13.32 23.30
C SER A 125 26.46 12.24 24.20
N LYS A 126 27.30 11.29 24.68
CA LYS A 126 26.86 10.26 25.64
C LYS A 126 26.29 10.89 26.92
N ASP A 127 26.95 11.88 27.47
CA ASP A 127 26.52 12.53 28.72
C ASP A 127 25.22 13.32 28.52
N ASP A 128 25.06 14.02 27.39
CA ASP A 128 23.84 14.74 27.05
C ASP A 128 22.65 13.79 26.88
N GLY A 129 22.82 12.73 26.11
CA GLY A 129 21.75 11.75 25.91
C GLY A 129 21.31 11.05 27.19
N LEU A 130 22.29 10.65 28.02
CA LEU A 130 22.02 10.06 29.35
C LEU A 130 21.32 11.05 30.29
N ALA A 131 21.67 12.34 30.25
CA ALA A 131 20.99 13.38 31.03
C ALA A 131 19.52 13.56 30.61
N GLN A 132 19.25 13.54 29.32
CA GLN A 132 17.87 13.61 28.80
C GLN A 132 17.05 12.38 29.20
N LEU A 133 17.62 11.17 29.11
CA LEU A 133 16.97 9.94 29.60
C LEU A 133 16.66 10.00 31.09
N ARG A 134 17.60 10.53 31.91
CA ARG A 134 17.35 10.76 33.34
C ARG A 134 16.17 11.70 33.58
N THR A 135 16.09 12.77 32.81
CA THR A 135 14.96 13.72 32.88
C THR A 135 13.65 13.04 32.57
N LEU A 136 13.58 12.21 31.53
CA LEU A 136 12.38 11.43 31.22
C LEU A 136 12.04 10.46 32.37
N ALA A 137 13.05 9.77 32.94
CA ALA A 137 12.82 8.84 34.04
C ALA A 137 12.27 9.53 35.30
N MET A 138 12.68 10.76 35.58
CA MET A 138 12.15 11.54 36.70
C MET A 138 10.67 11.92 36.55
N GLN A 139 10.12 11.90 35.34
CA GLN A 139 8.72 12.19 35.05
C GLN A 139 7.85 10.94 35.10
N LYS A 140 8.42 9.75 35.24
CA LYS A 140 7.76 8.45 35.23
C LYS A 140 7.70 7.81 36.60
N LYS A 141 6.67 7.02 36.84
CA LYS A 141 6.59 6.15 38.03
C LYS A 141 7.54 4.96 37.85
N PRO A 142 8.06 4.38 38.96
CA PRO A 142 8.83 3.14 38.88
C PRO A 142 8.09 2.04 38.12
N GLY A 143 8.75 1.38 37.17
CA GLY A 143 8.19 0.34 36.28
C GLY A 143 7.48 0.88 35.04
N GLU A 144 7.20 2.17 34.96
CA GLU A 144 6.63 2.78 33.77
C GLU A 144 7.67 2.86 32.65
N TRP A 145 7.27 2.52 31.42
CA TRP A 145 8.15 2.50 30.26
C TRP A 145 8.59 3.89 29.80
N ILE A 146 9.86 3.97 29.39
CA ILE A 146 10.40 5.07 28.59
C ILE A 146 10.58 4.54 27.18
N LYS A 147 9.72 4.98 26.26
CA LYS A 147 9.74 4.63 24.84
C LYS A 147 10.05 5.89 24.04
N THR A 148 11.27 6.01 23.53
CA THR A 148 11.74 7.23 22.87
C THR A 148 12.50 6.88 21.59
N SER A 149 12.89 7.91 20.84
CA SER A 149 13.73 7.81 19.65
C SER A 149 14.83 8.88 19.69
N ILE A 150 15.77 8.81 18.74
CA ILE A 150 16.78 9.88 18.60
C ILE A 150 16.21 10.97 17.69
N ARG A 151 16.25 12.22 18.15
CA ARG A 151 15.76 13.38 17.38
C ARG A 151 16.53 13.54 16.07
N GLY A 152 15.82 13.69 14.98
CA GLY A 152 16.41 13.73 13.64
C GLY A 152 16.84 12.36 13.15
N GLY A 153 16.45 11.30 13.87
CA GLY A 153 16.71 9.91 13.51
C GLY A 153 15.79 9.31 12.47
N GLY A 154 14.74 9.99 12.06
CA GLY A 154 13.85 9.53 10.98
C GLY A 154 14.48 9.64 9.58
N ALA A 155 13.80 9.14 8.56
CA ALA A 155 14.24 9.24 7.17
C ALA A 155 14.44 10.69 6.71
N GLY A 156 13.79 11.68 7.37
CA GLY A 156 14.01 13.11 7.17
C GLY A 156 15.19 13.71 7.93
N GLY A 157 15.86 12.94 8.80
CA GLY A 157 16.99 13.41 9.62
C GLY A 157 18.35 13.48 8.91
N VAL A 158 18.34 13.51 7.59
CA VAL A 158 19.56 13.52 6.74
C VAL A 158 20.43 14.74 7.01
N ASP A 159 19.83 15.83 7.47
CA ASP A 159 20.50 17.11 7.67
C ASP A 159 21.02 17.33 9.12
N ASN A 160 20.77 16.39 10.04
CA ASN A 160 21.26 16.48 11.40
C ASN A 160 22.54 15.65 11.61
N PRO A 161 23.72 16.25 11.57
CA PRO A 161 24.98 15.51 11.74
C PRO A 161 25.13 14.84 13.12
N ASN A 162 24.39 15.31 14.13
CA ASN A 162 24.44 14.75 15.48
C ASN A 162 23.58 13.48 15.62
N ALA A 163 22.62 13.26 14.73
CA ALA A 163 21.77 12.07 14.78
C ALA A 163 22.54 10.75 14.64
N VAL A 164 23.78 10.80 14.12
CA VAL A 164 24.64 9.62 13.93
C VAL A 164 25.48 9.27 15.16
N ILE A 165 25.59 10.16 16.17
CA ILE A 165 26.48 9.96 17.32
C ILE A 165 26.07 8.72 18.12
N PHE A 166 24.78 8.59 18.42
CA PHE A 166 24.26 7.45 19.16
C PHE A 166 24.43 6.12 18.40
N PRO A 167 23.97 6.00 17.15
CA PRO A 167 24.17 4.79 16.36
C PRO A 167 25.64 4.37 16.25
N ILE A 168 26.53 5.30 16.04
CA ILE A 168 27.99 5.03 16.00
C ILE A 168 28.51 4.52 17.34
N ALA A 169 28.10 5.13 18.44
CA ALA A 169 28.49 4.71 19.78
C ALA A 169 27.96 3.29 20.10
N VAL A 170 26.74 2.95 19.68
CA VAL A 170 26.19 1.59 19.79
C VAL A 170 27.02 0.59 18.99
N GLN A 171 27.32 0.89 17.73
CA GLN A 171 28.05 0.00 16.83
C GLN A 171 29.50 -0.25 17.33
N LYS A 172 30.13 0.78 17.87
CA LYS A 172 31.49 0.68 18.43
C LYS A 172 31.56 0.07 19.85
N GLY A 173 30.40 -0.19 20.47
CA GLY A 173 30.34 -0.66 21.86
C GLY A 173 30.74 0.41 22.89
N GLU A 174 30.71 1.69 22.53
CA GLU A 174 31.00 2.83 23.40
C GLU A 174 29.85 3.12 24.38
N ILE A 175 28.67 2.56 24.11
CA ILE A 175 27.50 2.57 24.99
C ILE A 175 26.95 1.15 25.13
N SER A 176 26.53 0.82 26.34
CA SER A 176 25.87 -0.45 26.67
C SER A 176 24.60 -0.23 27.46
N ARG A 177 23.75 -1.26 27.58
CA ARG A 177 22.53 -1.22 28.40
C ARG A 177 22.81 -0.77 29.86
N PHE A 178 23.99 -1.08 30.37
CA PHE A 178 24.41 -0.69 31.73
C PHE A 178 24.62 0.83 31.89
N ASP A 179 24.89 1.56 30.80
CA ASP A 179 24.94 3.02 30.85
C ASP A 179 23.53 3.61 31.00
N LEU A 180 22.54 3.01 30.34
CA LEU A 180 21.15 3.39 30.52
C LEU A 180 20.66 3.04 31.94
N ASP A 181 21.03 1.87 32.49
CA ASP A 181 20.64 1.43 33.84
C ASP A 181 21.04 2.46 34.92
N LYS A 182 22.20 3.12 34.75
CA LYS A 182 22.68 4.15 35.70
C LYS A 182 21.76 5.37 35.81
N VAL A 183 21.06 5.70 34.73
CA VAL A 183 20.22 6.91 34.66
C VAL A 183 18.74 6.60 34.70
N THR A 184 18.37 5.35 34.44
CA THR A 184 16.97 4.87 34.44
C THR A 184 16.81 3.59 35.29
N PRO A 185 17.25 3.61 36.58
CA PRO A 185 17.36 2.37 37.39
C PRO A 185 16.01 1.72 37.68
N ASN A 186 14.90 2.49 37.63
CA ASN A 186 13.58 2.02 37.99
C ASN A 186 12.67 1.79 36.80
N ASN A 187 13.05 2.23 35.59
CA ASN A 187 12.19 2.24 34.40
C ASN A 187 12.79 1.39 33.28
N PRO A 188 11.98 0.55 32.60
CA PRO A 188 12.40 -0.06 31.36
C PRO A 188 12.49 0.99 30.25
N VAL A 189 13.53 0.90 29.41
CA VAL A 189 13.82 1.86 28.33
C VAL A 189 13.94 1.14 27.00
N ARG A 190 13.26 1.66 25.98
CA ARG A 190 13.49 1.34 24.57
C ARG A 190 13.72 2.63 23.76
N ILE A 191 14.87 2.73 23.12
CA ILE A 191 15.20 3.76 22.15
C ILE A 191 15.02 3.11 20.78
N ALA A 192 13.96 3.48 20.05
CA ALA A 192 13.59 2.86 18.79
C ALA A 192 14.29 3.50 17.59
N SER A 193 14.34 2.76 16.48
CA SER A 193 14.82 3.23 15.16
C SER A 193 16.21 3.86 15.20
N ILE A 194 17.13 3.26 15.95
CA ILE A 194 18.47 3.83 16.17
C ILE A 194 19.30 3.96 14.89
N PHE A 195 19.07 3.11 13.90
CA PHE A 195 19.73 3.17 12.59
C PHE A 195 18.82 3.72 11.49
N PHE A 196 17.74 4.40 11.87
CA PHE A 196 16.79 5.02 10.92
C PHE A 196 16.13 4.04 9.95
N SER A 197 16.19 2.76 10.25
CA SER A 197 15.45 1.75 9.51
C SER A 197 14.00 1.74 10.02
N PRO A 198 13.01 1.84 9.15
CA PRO A 198 11.61 1.60 9.53
C PRO A 198 11.39 0.15 10.00
N THR A 199 12.38 -0.71 9.81
CA THR A 199 12.27 -2.16 9.97
C THR A 199 13.07 -2.73 11.15
N GLY A 200 13.41 -1.89 12.13
CA GLY A 200 13.66 -2.40 13.43
C GLY A 200 15.10 -2.61 13.84
N ASP A 201 15.64 -1.55 14.42
CA ASP A 201 16.75 -1.64 15.37
C ASP A 201 16.42 -0.79 16.58
N SER A 202 16.58 -1.33 17.78
CA SER A 202 16.41 -0.58 19.02
C SER A 202 17.54 -0.83 20.01
N PHE A 203 17.59 0.04 21.02
CA PHE A 203 18.53 -0.10 22.13
C PHE A 203 17.78 -0.06 23.45
N VAL A 204 17.97 -1.07 24.29
CA VAL A 204 17.22 -1.27 25.52
C VAL A 204 18.13 -1.34 26.74
N ASN A 205 17.60 -0.98 27.92
CA ASN A 205 18.27 -1.20 29.19
C ASN A 205 18.00 -2.62 29.73
N THR A 206 18.61 -2.96 30.88
CA THR A 206 18.45 -4.29 31.48
C THR A 206 17.02 -4.61 31.86
N LYS A 207 16.26 -3.64 32.40
CA LYS A 207 14.86 -3.86 32.78
C LYS A 207 13.95 -4.19 31.60
N ALA A 208 14.24 -3.64 30.45
CA ALA A 208 13.51 -3.94 29.21
C ALA A 208 13.97 -5.26 28.58
N LEU A 209 15.27 -5.60 28.72
CA LEU A 209 15.83 -6.80 28.11
C LEU A 209 15.53 -8.09 28.89
N ASP A 210 15.55 -8.05 30.22
CA ASP A 210 15.40 -9.25 31.05
C ASP A 210 14.13 -10.07 30.77
N PRO A 211 12.93 -9.49 30.59
CA PRO A 211 11.74 -10.23 30.22
C PRO A 211 11.88 -10.95 28.86
N ILE A 212 12.56 -10.33 27.89
CA ILE A 212 12.81 -10.94 26.57
C ILE A 212 13.72 -12.16 26.73
N LEU A 213 14.82 -12.00 27.47
CA LEU A 213 15.76 -13.10 27.72
C LEU A 213 15.14 -14.25 28.51
N ALA A 214 14.27 -13.94 29.47
CA ALA A 214 13.54 -14.95 30.24
C ALA A 214 12.60 -15.78 29.35
N ARG A 215 11.99 -15.17 28.34
CA ARG A 215 11.01 -15.83 27.48
C ARG A 215 11.65 -16.51 26.27
N TYR A 216 12.62 -15.87 25.63
CA TYR A 216 13.19 -16.30 24.35
C TYR A 216 14.62 -16.81 24.43
N GLY A 217 15.27 -16.65 25.56
CA GLY A 217 16.66 -17.08 25.76
C GLY A 217 17.70 -16.12 25.19
N LYS A 218 18.97 -16.51 25.35
CA LYS A 218 20.12 -15.70 24.90
C LYS A 218 20.52 -15.92 23.44
N ASP A 219 19.88 -16.84 22.75
CA ASP A 219 20.18 -17.19 21.35
C ASP A 219 19.14 -16.62 20.38
N LEU A 220 18.37 -15.61 20.84
CA LEU A 220 17.41 -14.89 20.03
C LEU A 220 18.16 -14.20 18.86
N PRO A 221 17.75 -14.47 17.58
CA PRO A 221 18.36 -13.83 16.42
C PRO A 221 18.23 -12.31 16.49
N GLY A 222 19.33 -11.59 16.21
CA GLY A 222 19.36 -10.13 16.31
C GLY A 222 19.67 -9.59 17.71
N LEU A 223 19.91 -10.45 18.71
CA LEU A 223 20.40 -10.04 20.02
C LEU A 223 21.93 -9.83 19.97
N HIS A 224 22.37 -8.58 19.95
CA HIS A 224 23.81 -8.27 19.89
C HIS A 224 24.48 -8.47 21.22
N LYS A 225 25.67 -9.10 21.19
CA LYS A 225 26.49 -9.43 22.37
C LYS A 225 27.88 -8.82 22.23
N ASP A 226 28.50 -8.52 23.36
CA ASP A 226 29.91 -8.12 23.42
C ASP A 226 30.86 -9.32 23.19
N SER A 227 32.17 -9.07 23.23
CA SER A 227 33.21 -10.09 23.08
C SER A 227 33.20 -11.18 24.17
N LYS A 228 32.49 -10.96 25.27
CA LYS A 228 32.30 -11.92 26.37
C LYS A 228 30.98 -12.66 26.30
N GLY A 229 30.18 -12.44 25.24
CA GLY A 229 28.87 -13.04 25.07
C GLY A 229 27.75 -12.40 25.90
N VAL A 230 28.01 -11.21 26.49
CA VAL A 230 27.00 -10.48 27.27
C VAL A 230 26.15 -9.60 26.33
N PRO A 231 24.82 -9.68 26.40
CA PRO A 231 23.94 -8.82 25.59
C PRO A 231 24.22 -7.34 25.88
N THR A 232 24.43 -6.58 24.79
CA THR A 232 24.80 -5.15 24.88
C THR A 232 23.61 -4.23 25.15
N GLY A 233 22.41 -4.66 24.81
CA GLY A 233 21.19 -3.86 24.75
C GLY A 233 20.80 -3.48 23.32
N TRP A 234 21.66 -3.71 22.33
CA TRP A 234 21.31 -3.52 20.93
C TRP A 234 20.51 -4.73 20.42
N LEU A 235 19.34 -4.45 19.87
CA LEU A 235 18.42 -5.40 19.26
C LEU A 235 18.26 -5.06 17.78
N SER A 236 18.31 -6.07 16.91
CA SER A 236 18.02 -5.92 15.49
C SER A 236 17.11 -7.06 14.99
N GLY A 237 16.49 -6.90 13.84
CA GLY A 237 15.70 -7.94 13.20
C GLY A 237 14.67 -8.58 14.14
N VAL A 238 14.74 -9.90 14.32
CA VAL A 238 13.78 -10.65 15.17
C VAL A 238 13.77 -10.18 16.61
N ALA A 239 14.95 -9.88 17.19
CA ALA A 239 15.02 -9.44 18.58
C ALA A 239 14.34 -8.08 18.79
N ASP A 240 14.54 -7.12 17.89
CA ASP A 240 13.87 -5.82 17.96
C ASP A 240 12.38 -5.95 17.77
N GLN A 241 11.96 -6.69 16.76
CA GLN A 241 10.55 -6.91 16.46
C GLN A 241 9.82 -7.64 17.59
N THR A 242 10.47 -8.63 18.22
CA THR A 242 9.95 -9.29 19.41
C THR A 242 9.78 -8.30 20.57
N ALA A 243 10.75 -7.41 20.79
CA ALA A 243 10.66 -6.38 21.82
C ALA A 243 9.53 -5.39 21.55
N GLU A 244 9.37 -4.97 20.30
CA GLU A 244 8.29 -4.06 19.90
C GLU A 244 6.92 -4.64 20.23
N TYR A 245 6.66 -5.91 19.89
CA TYR A 245 5.38 -6.54 20.16
C TYR A 245 5.14 -6.88 21.63
N GLU A 246 6.14 -7.36 22.34
CA GLU A 246 6.01 -7.69 23.77
C GLU A 246 5.68 -6.46 24.62
N PHE A 247 6.13 -5.29 24.19
CA PHE A 247 5.99 -4.04 24.94
C PHE A 247 5.07 -3.03 24.24
N ALA A 248 4.40 -3.44 23.18
CA ALA A 248 3.35 -2.63 22.58
C ALA A 248 2.23 -2.39 23.60
N THR A 249 1.84 -1.15 23.75
CA THR A 249 0.63 -0.82 24.48
C THR A 249 -0.54 -0.89 23.49
N PRO A 250 -1.54 -1.75 23.71
CA PRO A 250 -2.70 -1.79 22.84
C PRO A 250 -3.34 -0.41 22.74
N ILE A 251 -3.63 0.02 21.51
CA ILE A 251 -4.32 1.28 21.28
C ILE A 251 -5.82 1.11 21.50
N ASN A 252 -6.49 2.16 22.02
CA ASN A 252 -7.94 2.22 22.02
C ASN A 252 -8.43 2.70 20.64
N PRO A 253 -9.14 1.87 19.87
CA PRO A 253 -9.59 2.26 18.52
C PRO A 253 -10.44 3.54 18.50
N ALA A 254 -11.16 3.83 19.58
CA ALA A 254 -11.98 5.04 19.67
C ALA A 254 -11.18 6.34 19.66
N ASP A 255 -9.91 6.30 20.10
CA ASP A 255 -9.03 7.47 20.14
C ASP A 255 -8.42 7.77 18.76
N PHE A 256 -8.23 6.74 17.94
CA PHE A 256 -7.58 6.83 16.62
C PHE A 256 -8.57 6.81 15.45
N GLY A 257 -9.70 6.12 15.59
CA GLY A 257 -10.69 5.96 14.52
C GLY A 257 -11.10 7.25 13.83
N PRO A 258 -11.42 8.35 14.57
CA PRO A 258 -11.77 9.62 13.93
C PRO A 258 -10.69 10.16 12.99
N TYR A 259 -9.41 10.02 13.34
CA TYR A 259 -8.30 10.46 12.48
C TYR A 259 -8.15 9.58 11.25
N TYR A 260 -8.27 8.25 11.40
CA TYR A 260 -8.25 7.32 10.28
C TYR A 260 -9.39 7.61 9.30
N ALA A 261 -10.59 7.91 9.80
CA ALA A 261 -11.72 8.29 8.97
C ALA A 261 -11.45 9.60 8.21
N MET A 262 -10.87 10.62 8.87
CA MET A 262 -10.51 11.89 8.22
C MET A 262 -9.50 11.69 7.07
N GLU A 263 -8.49 10.85 7.26
CA GLU A 263 -7.54 10.53 6.19
C GLU A 263 -8.23 9.81 5.02
N MET A 264 -9.12 8.88 5.31
CA MET A 264 -9.91 8.21 4.26
C MET A 264 -10.84 9.19 3.52
N GLU A 265 -11.41 10.18 4.21
CA GLU A 265 -12.19 11.25 3.56
C GLU A 265 -11.31 12.13 2.66
N GLU A 266 -10.08 12.43 3.09
CA GLU A 266 -9.15 13.22 2.28
C GLU A 266 -8.78 12.50 0.98
N VAL A 267 -8.45 11.21 1.03
CA VAL A 267 -8.12 10.46 -0.19
C VAL A 267 -9.37 10.19 -1.05
N ALA A 268 -10.56 10.10 -0.45
CA ALA A 268 -11.82 10.07 -1.20
C ALA A 268 -12.03 11.35 -2.03
N ALA A 269 -11.63 12.51 -1.50
CA ALA A 269 -11.67 13.77 -2.25
C ALA A 269 -10.64 13.83 -3.39
N GLN A 270 -9.68 12.91 -3.41
CA GLN A 270 -8.74 12.71 -4.53
C GLN A 270 -9.22 11.68 -5.55
N GLY A 271 -10.42 11.10 -5.36
CA GLY A 271 -11.04 10.13 -6.27
C GLY A 271 -10.76 8.67 -5.92
N LEU A 272 -10.07 8.39 -4.82
CA LEU A 272 -9.85 7.03 -4.35
C LEU A 272 -11.12 6.48 -3.70
N THR A 273 -11.54 5.30 -4.11
CA THR A 273 -12.64 4.55 -3.50
C THR A 273 -12.16 3.34 -2.72
N THR A 274 -10.92 2.93 -2.99
CA THR A 274 -10.26 1.82 -2.30
C THR A 274 -8.79 2.17 -2.09
N VAL A 275 -8.30 1.93 -0.89
CA VAL A 275 -6.88 1.96 -0.57
C VAL A 275 -6.46 0.57 -0.09
N SER A 276 -5.28 0.15 -0.52
CA SER A 276 -4.61 -1.03 -0.01
C SER A 276 -3.34 -0.64 0.73
N THR A 277 -3.01 -1.40 1.77
CA THR A 277 -1.76 -1.21 2.51
C THR A 277 -1.42 -2.48 3.31
N ARG A 278 -0.27 -2.45 3.97
CA ARG A 278 0.06 -3.43 5.01
C ARG A 278 -0.38 -2.88 6.38
N LEU A 279 -0.95 -3.72 7.21
CA LEU A 279 -1.44 -3.32 8.53
C LEU A 279 -0.88 -4.23 9.62
N ASP A 280 -0.46 -3.60 10.70
CA ASP A 280 -0.23 -4.26 11.97
C ASP A 280 -1.56 -4.58 12.68
N PRO A 281 -1.55 -5.42 13.74
CA PRO A 281 -2.78 -5.80 14.44
C PRO A 281 -3.56 -4.64 15.03
N ASP A 282 -2.89 -3.60 15.49
CA ASP A 282 -3.53 -2.43 16.10
C ASP A 282 -4.28 -1.62 15.04
N SER A 283 -3.64 -1.37 13.90
CA SER A 283 -4.26 -0.65 12.78
C SER A 283 -5.45 -1.44 12.20
N VAL A 284 -5.34 -2.78 12.11
CA VAL A 284 -6.50 -3.64 11.78
C VAL A 284 -7.62 -3.44 12.79
N GLY A 285 -7.29 -3.33 14.09
CA GLY A 285 -8.27 -3.08 15.14
C GLY A 285 -9.02 -1.75 14.97
N VAL A 286 -8.32 -0.67 14.58
CA VAL A 286 -8.93 0.65 14.33
C VAL A 286 -9.85 0.62 13.11
N TYR A 287 -9.39 0.06 11.97
CA TYR A 287 -10.25 -0.07 10.79
C TYR A 287 -11.44 -0.99 11.05
N GLY A 288 -11.24 -2.09 11.80
CA GLY A 288 -12.32 -2.99 12.23
C GLY A 288 -13.37 -2.30 13.11
N TRP A 289 -12.94 -1.40 13.99
CA TRP A 289 -13.84 -0.60 14.82
C TRP A 289 -14.67 0.38 13.99
N LEU A 290 -14.07 1.10 13.03
CA LEU A 290 -14.79 1.96 12.09
C LEU A 290 -15.76 1.14 11.22
N HIS A 291 -15.33 -0.02 10.75
CA HIS A 291 -16.17 -0.92 9.95
C HIS A 291 -17.40 -1.39 10.72
N ALA A 292 -17.23 -1.84 11.97
CA ALA A 292 -18.32 -2.30 12.82
C ALA A 292 -19.38 -1.22 13.09
N LYS A 293 -18.99 0.05 13.02
CA LYS A 293 -19.88 1.22 13.15
C LYS A 293 -20.49 1.68 11.83
N GLY A 294 -20.02 1.12 10.68
CA GLY A 294 -20.41 1.59 9.34
C GLY A 294 -19.83 2.97 9.01
N GLU A 295 -18.71 3.32 9.61
CA GLU A 295 -18.08 4.65 9.51
C GLU A 295 -16.83 4.66 8.61
N LEU A 296 -16.53 3.57 7.86
CA LEU A 296 -15.47 3.60 6.85
C LEU A 296 -15.90 4.47 5.65
N PRO A 297 -15.19 5.58 5.37
CA PRO A 297 -15.53 6.45 4.24
C PRO A 297 -15.28 5.81 2.88
N ILE A 298 -14.22 4.99 2.76
CA ILE A 298 -13.86 4.22 1.57
C ILE A 298 -13.49 2.79 1.94
N ARG A 299 -13.22 1.97 0.94
CA ARG A 299 -12.82 0.57 1.13
C ARG A 299 -11.36 0.45 1.54
N MET A 300 -11.08 -0.52 2.44
CA MET A 300 -9.73 -0.85 2.88
C MET A 300 -9.42 -2.31 2.57
N ALA A 301 -8.43 -2.54 1.71
CA ALA A 301 -7.80 -3.83 1.47
C ALA A 301 -6.46 -3.89 2.21
N TYR A 302 -6.13 -4.98 2.89
CA TYR A 302 -4.88 -4.99 3.64
C TYR A 302 -4.16 -6.34 3.59
N SER A 303 -2.83 -6.30 3.62
CA SER A 303 -1.97 -7.43 3.93
C SER A 303 -1.54 -7.37 5.40
N MET A 304 -1.47 -8.54 6.05
CA MET A 304 -1.16 -8.62 7.48
C MET A 304 0.35 -8.63 7.73
N GLU A 305 0.83 -7.73 8.57
CA GLU A 305 2.24 -7.62 8.95
C GLU A 305 2.65 -8.54 10.13
N THR A 306 1.82 -9.43 10.58
CA THR A 306 2.03 -10.17 11.83
C THR A 306 3.13 -11.21 11.78
N ALA A 307 3.40 -11.81 10.62
CA ALA A 307 4.26 -12.99 10.55
C ALA A 307 5.75 -12.67 10.47
N ALA A 308 6.12 -11.54 9.87
CA ALA A 308 7.51 -11.12 9.72
C ALA A 308 8.21 -10.82 11.05
N ARG A 309 7.44 -10.65 12.12
CA ARG A 309 7.91 -10.20 13.42
C ARG A 309 7.87 -11.33 14.45
N SER A 310 8.26 -12.54 14.06
CA SER A 310 8.19 -13.70 14.92
C SER A 310 9.48 -14.50 14.95
N VAL A 311 9.81 -15.02 16.12
CA VAL A 311 10.84 -16.06 16.28
C VAL A 311 10.48 -17.36 15.56
N SER A 312 9.21 -17.55 15.24
CA SER A 312 8.68 -18.71 14.51
C SER A 312 7.66 -18.26 13.46
N PRO A 313 8.09 -17.76 12.29
CA PRO A 313 7.18 -17.37 11.22
C PRO A 313 6.21 -18.49 10.84
N GLU A 314 6.69 -19.73 10.71
CA GLU A 314 5.85 -20.88 10.40
C GLU A 314 4.79 -21.14 11.48
N GLY A 315 5.16 -21.00 12.75
CA GLY A 315 4.23 -21.20 13.88
C GLY A 315 3.09 -20.18 13.89
N ILE A 316 3.32 -18.94 13.45
CA ILE A 316 2.28 -17.92 13.33
C ILE A 316 1.44 -18.15 12.07
N ILE A 317 2.07 -18.30 10.91
CA ILE A 317 1.37 -18.46 9.63
C ILE A 317 0.46 -19.68 9.66
N SER A 318 0.89 -20.80 10.25
CA SER A 318 0.06 -22.00 10.38
C SER A 318 -1.23 -21.77 11.19
N ARG A 319 -1.22 -20.82 12.12
CA ARG A 319 -2.39 -20.44 12.92
C ARG A 319 -3.32 -19.45 12.20
N LEU A 320 -2.80 -18.75 11.19
CA LEU A 320 -3.55 -17.78 10.42
C LEU A 320 -4.27 -18.40 9.20
N ILE A 321 -4.14 -19.70 8.99
CA ILE A 321 -4.63 -20.41 7.78
C ILE A 321 -6.13 -20.20 7.53
N GLY A 322 -6.93 -19.97 8.57
CA GLY A 322 -8.35 -19.67 8.45
C GLY A 322 -8.69 -18.24 8.05
N PHE A 323 -7.72 -17.32 8.11
CA PHE A 323 -7.93 -15.90 7.81
C PHE A 323 -7.77 -15.56 6.34
N GLN A 324 -7.09 -16.39 5.60
CA GLN A 324 -6.99 -16.25 4.16
C GLN A 324 -7.73 -17.41 3.51
N GLY A 325 -8.63 -17.15 2.57
CA GLY A 325 -9.28 -18.18 1.78
C GLY A 325 -8.23 -19.09 1.15
N GLY A 326 -8.58 -20.32 0.90
CA GLY A 326 -7.65 -21.36 0.45
C GLY A 326 -6.86 -21.01 -0.81
N SER A 327 -5.97 -21.89 -1.23
CA SER A 327 -5.18 -21.83 -2.45
C SER A 327 -6.01 -22.10 -3.71
N GLY A 328 -5.50 -21.67 -4.86
CA GLY A 328 -6.11 -21.87 -6.18
C GLY A 328 -7.29 -20.94 -6.44
N ASP A 329 -8.37 -21.45 -6.98
CA ASP A 329 -9.59 -20.67 -7.35
C ASP A 329 -10.27 -19.97 -6.18
N ARG A 330 -9.75 -20.11 -4.98
CA ARG A 330 -10.27 -19.54 -3.73
C ARG A 330 -9.40 -18.43 -3.17
N MET A 331 -8.75 -17.67 -4.01
CA MET A 331 -8.01 -16.46 -3.63
C MET A 331 -8.99 -15.36 -3.24
N TRP A 332 -9.42 -15.37 -2.01
CA TRP A 332 -10.28 -14.36 -1.39
C TRP A 332 -9.82 -14.12 0.04
N GLY A 333 -9.66 -12.89 0.38
CA GLY A 333 -9.34 -12.50 1.75
C GLY A 333 -10.55 -12.59 2.65
N MET A 334 -10.31 -12.81 3.95
CA MET A 334 -11.35 -12.71 4.96
C MET A 334 -11.82 -11.27 5.09
N GLY A 335 -13.12 -11.06 5.20
CA GLY A 335 -13.77 -9.75 5.27
C GLY A 335 -14.95 -9.66 4.32
N ASP A 336 -15.40 -8.44 4.08
CA ASP A 336 -16.50 -8.14 3.15
C ASP A 336 -16.05 -7.23 2.00
N ASP A 337 -16.95 -6.38 1.48
CA ASP A 337 -16.61 -5.47 0.40
C ASP A 337 -16.08 -4.11 0.90
N MET A 338 -16.06 -3.86 2.21
CA MET A 338 -15.55 -2.63 2.83
C MET A 338 -14.19 -2.80 3.49
N LEU A 339 -13.94 -3.94 4.15
CA LEU A 339 -12.68 -4.25 4.84
C LEU A 339 -12.33 -5.72 4.63
N TRP A 340 -11.20 -6.00 3.97
CA TRP A 340 -10.76 -7.38 3.73
C TRP A 340 -9.25 -7.53 3.65
N THR A 341 -8.75 -8.72 4.00
CA THR A 341 -7.34 -9.08 3.83
C THR A 341 -7.03 -9.51 2.40
N ILE A 342 -5.86 -9.14 1.90
CA ILE A 342 -5.35 -9.55 0.59
C ILE A 342 -4.13 -10.45 0.67
N GLY A 343 -3.67 -10.78 1.87
CA GLY A 343 -2.52 -11.67 2.07
C GLY A 343 -1.68 -11.33 3.30
N LEU A 344 -0.43 -11.78 3.26
CA LEU A 344 0.58 -11.49 4.25
C LEU A 344 1.58 -10.48 3.69
N SER A 345 2.13 -9.62 4.55
CA SER A 345 3.24 -8.74 4.23
C SER A 345 4.52 -9.20 4.93
N LEU A 346 5.65 -9.12 4.23
CA LEU A 346 6.99 -9.21 4.80
C LEU A 346 7.45 -7.91 5.45
N ILE A 347 6.68 -6.84 5.35
CA ILE A 347 7.10 -5.47 5.58
C ILE A 347 8.10 -5.04 4.49
N SER A 348 9.28 -5.67 4.44
CA SER A 348 10.36 -5.23 3.57
C SER A 348 11.39 -6.35 3.37
N ILE A 349 11.97 -6.47 2.20
CA ILE A 349 13.14 -7.32 1.93
C ILE A 349 14.45 -6.51 1.96
N ASP A 350 14.37 -5.20 1.92
CA ASP A 350 15.46 -4.25 2.07
C ASP A 350 14.88 -2.87 2.48
N SER A 351 15.64 -1.78 2.35
CA SER A 351 15.17 -0.44 2.69
C SER A 351 15.26 0.49 1.49
N THR A 352 15.27 1.81 1.71
CA THR A 352 15.29 2.79 0.62
C THR A 352 16.72 3.14 0.16
N PRO A 353 16.95 3.50 -1.11
CA PRO A 353 18.28 3.85 -1.59
C PRO A 353 18.81 5.14 -0.95
N GLY A 354 17.96 6.11 -0.66
CA GLY A 354 18.36 7.39 -0.04
C GLY A 354 18.96 7.26 1.36
N ILE A 355 18.87 6.09 1.98
CA ILE A 355 19.50 5.80 3.27
C ILE A 355 20.54 4.68 3.20
N ALA A 356 21.05 4.38 2.00
CA ALA A 356 21.96 3.27 1.75
C ALA A 356 21.45 1.91 2.28
N GLY A 357 20.14 1.74 2.37
CA GLY A 357 19.51 0.56 2.95
C GLY A 357 19.06 -0.48 1.92
N THR A 358 19.06 -0.13 0.65
CA THR A 358 18.62 -1.03 -0.44
C THR A 358 19.68 -2.09 -0.72
N CYS A 359 19.26 -3.33 -0.88
CA CYS A 359 20.15 -4.46 -1.19
C CYS A 359 20.59 -4.42 -2.66
N VAL A 360 21.84 -3.97 -2.92
CA VAL A 360 22.36 -3.68 -4.26
C VAL A 360 23.62 -4.47 -4.59
N SER A 361 23.79 -4.84 -5.88
CA SER A 361 24.97 -5.56 -6.38
C SER A 361 26.19 -4.66 -6.53
N LYS A 362 25.99 -3.40 -6.90
CA LYS A 362 27.05 -2.39 -6.99
C LYS A 362 27.14 -1.64 -5.65
N PRO A 363 28.35 -1.44 -5.11
CA PRO A 363 28.48 -0.79 -3.81
C PRO A 363 28.02 0.67 -3.86
N TYR A 364 27.44 1.13 -2.77
CA TYR A 364 27.12 2.54 -2.59
C TYR A 364 28.38 3.40 -2.71
N PRO A 365 28.33 4.54 -3.44
CA PRO A 365 29.48 5.40 -3.60
C PRO A 365 29.83 6.10 -2.27
N ARG A 366 31.07 5.91 -1.81
CA ARG A 366 31.56 6.49 -0.53
C ARG A 366 31.61 8.02 -0.54
N GLU A 367 31.70 8.63 -1.71
CA GLU A 367 31.92 10.06 -1.89
C GLU A 367 30.65 10.87 -2.15
N ALA A 368 29.49 10.25 -2.20
CA ALA A 368 28.22 10.94 -2.41
C ALA A 368 27.86 11.76 -1.16
N LYS A 369 28.24 13.03 -1.19
CA LYS A 369 28.22 13.95 -0.04
C LYS A 369 26.85 14.20 0.59
N ASN A 370 25.74 13.82 -0.05
CA ASN A 370 24.42 14.29 0.36
C ASN A 370 23.44 13.23 0.87
N PHE A 371 23.68 11.92 0.68
CA PHE A 371 22.69 10.90 1.04
C PHE A 371 23.25 9.73 1.86
N PHE A 372 24.47 9.24 1.61
CA PHE A 372 24.86 7.89 2.01
C PHE A 372 25.96 7.77 3.05
N LEU A 373 26.76 8.81 3.25
CA LEU A 373 28.08 8.69 3.87
C LEU A 373 28.11 8.07 5.26
N TRP A 374 27.14 8.36 6.10
CA TRP A 374 27.14 7.85 7.47
C TRP A 374 26.39 6.53 7.62
N ARG A 375 25.39 6.26 6.75
CA ARG A 375 24.58 5.04 6.82
C ARG A 375 25.26 3.84 6.17
N TYR A 376 26.16 4.08 5.21
CA TYR A 376 27.03 3.07 4.65
C TYR A 376 27.76 2.24 5.72
N GLN A 377 28.19 2.86 6.81
CA GLN A 377 28.89 2.16 7.89
C GLN A 377 27.97 1.20 8.68
N PHE A 378 26.65 1.36 8.59
CA PHE A 378 25.71 0.51 9.32
C PHE A 378 25.30 -0.73 8.50
N TYR A 379 25.04 -0.54 7.21
CA TYR A 379 24.55 -1.62 6.35
C TYR A 379 25.64 -2.21 5.44
N GLY A 380 26.80 -1.64 5.42
CA GLY A 380 27.90 -2.04 4.54
C GLY A 380 27.70 -1.56 3.09
N PRO A 381 28.62 -1.99 2.20
CA PRO A 381 28.68 -1.47 0.83
C PRO A 381 27.46 -1.83 -0.03
N ASN A 382 26.76 -2.89 0.30
CA ASN A 382 25.66 -3.42 -0.50
C ASN A 382 24.29 -3.20 0.15
N GLY A 383 24.22 -2.42 1.24
CA GLY A 383 22.97 -2.16 1.94
C GLY A 383 22.46 -3.34 2.77
N LEU A 384 21.16 -3.32 3.09
CA LEU A 384 20.50 -4.30 3.94
C LEU A 384 19.84 -5.39 3.09
N CYS A 385 20.38 -6.61 3.11
CA CYS A 385 19.85 -7.76 2.36
C CYS A 385 19.15 -8.74 3.30
N ARG A 386 17.92 -8.44 3.70
CA ARG A 386 17.19 -9.16 4.77
C ARG A 386 16.93 -10.63 4.48
N LEU A 387 16.71 -11.00 3.21
CA LEU A 387 16.52 -12.42 2.84
C LEU A 387 17.78 -13.27 3.04
N ARG A 388 18.96 -12.63 3.15
CA ARG A 388 20.26 -13.29 3.38
C ARG A 388 20.74 -13.17 4.82
N ASP A 389 20.23 -12.20 5.58
CA ASP A 389 20.70 -11.91 6.94
C ASP A 389 20.03 -12.85 7.94
N PRO A 390 20.81 -13.68 8.68
CA PRO A 390 20.27 -14.62 9.66
C PRO A 390 19.58 -13.96 10.87
N ASN A 391 19.81 -12.65 11.09
CA ASN A 391 19.12 -11.90 12.13
C ASN A 391 17.65 -11.62 11.76
N TYR A 392 17.27 -11.79 10.48
CA TYR A 392 15.92 -11.68 9.97
C TYR A 392 15.39 -13.06 9.56
N ARG A 393 14.09 -13.28 9.70
CA ARG A 393 13.44 -14.56 9.36
C ARG A 393 12.55 -14.43 8.14
N ASP A 394 12.83 -13.43 7.28
CA ASP A 394 11.97 -13.12 6.12
C ASP A 394 11.95 -14.25 5.08
N ALA A 395 13.09 -14.89 4.82
CA ALA A 395 13.11 -16.06 3.93
C ALA A 395 12.28 -17.24 4.48
N ASP A 396 12.30 -17.47 5.79
CA ASP A 396 11.48 -18.50 6.45
C ASP A 396 9.99 -18.16 6.33
N MET A 397 9.64 -16.88 6.45
CA MET A 397 8.27 -16.42 6.26
C MET A 397 7.79 -16.66 4.83
N VAL A 398 8.62 -16.34 3.82
CA VAL A 398 8.28 -16.62 2.41
C VAL A 398 8.03 -18.11 2.19
N ARG A 399 8.89 -18.98 2.74
CA ARG A 399 8.73 -20.45 2.65
C ARG A 399 7.44 -20.92 3.35
N ALA A 400 7.15 -20.37 4.52
CA ALA A 400 5.93 -20.70 5.25
C ALA A 400 4.67 -20.20 4.52
N ALA A 401 4.70 -18.97 3.96
CA ALA A 401 3.59 -18.46 3.14
C ALA A 401 3.32 -19.37 1.93
N ALA A 402 4.38 -19.82 1.24
CA ALA A 402 4.24 -20.77 0.15
C ALA A 402 3.62 -22.10 0.62
N LYS A 403 4.14 -22.67 1.71
CA LYS A 403 3.70 -23.94 2.27
C LYS A 403 2.22 -23.95 2.67
N TYR A 404 1.74 -22.87 3.26
CA TYR A 404 0.37 -22.77 3.77
C TYR A 404 -0.61 -22.07 2.81
N GLY A 405 -0.22 -21.85 1.56
CA GLY A 405 -1.12 -21.33 0.53
C GLY A 405 -1.39 -19.83 0.59
N PHE A 406 -0.57 -19.07 1.32
CA PHE A 406 -0.76 -17.63 1.43
C PHE A 406 -0.24 -16.85 0.21
N ARG A 407 -0.92 -15.76 -0.08
CA ARG A 407 -0.43 -14.69 -0.95
C ARG A 407 0.50 -13.78 -0.16
N ILE A 408 1.55 -13.28 -0.79
CA ILE A 408 2.38 -12.19 -0.30
C ILE A 408 2.04 -10.93 -1.09
N ALA A 409 1.72 -9.84 -0.42
CA ALA A 409 1.44 -8.51 -0.99
C ALA A 409 1.81 -7.42 0.02
N GLY A 410 1.95 -6.17 -0.43
CA GLY A 410 2.32 -5.07 0.44
C GLY A 410 3.77 -5.15 0.93
N MET A 411 4.69 -5.64 0.11
CA MET A 411 6.08 -5.89 0.48
C MET A 411 7.02 -4.84 -0.12
N HIS A 412 7.67 -4.05 0.73
CA HIS A 412 8.66 -3.08 0.31
C HIS A 412 9.85 -3.74 -0.38
N THR A 413 10.17 -3.28 -1.58
CA THR A 413 11.33 -3.73 -2.35
C THR A 413 12.09 -2.56 -2.94
N GLY A 414 13.41 -2.66 -3.04
CA GLY A 414 14.27 -1.58 -3.51
C GLY A 414 15.34 -2.02 -4.48
N GLY A 415 16.34 -2.77 -4.03
CA GLY A 415 17.57 -3.04 -4.79
C GLY A 415 17.49 -4.22 -5.72
N ASP A 416 18.38 -4.21 -6.71
CA ASP A 416 18.51 -5.27 -7.71
C ASP A 416 18.78 -6.64 -7.10
N MET A 417 19.61 -6.72 -6.04
CA MET A 417 19.86 -7.98 -5.35
C MET A 417 18.68 -8.44 -4.48
N GLY A 418 18.01 -7.51 -3.80
CA GLY A 418 16.82 -7.85 -3.00
C GLY A 418 15.70 -8.41 -3.88
N VAL A 419 15.44 -7.76 -4.99
CA VAL A 419 14.47 -8.21 -6.02
C VAL A 419 14.87 -9.59 -6.57
N ASP A 420 16.15 -9.79 -6.90
CA ASP A 420 16.67 -11.08 -7.38
C ASP A 420 16.46 -12.21 -6.36
N ASP A 421 16.78 -11.97 -5.11
CA ASP A 421 16.65 -12.96 -4.04
C ASP A 421 15.20 -13.40 -3.87
N PHE A 422 14.26 -12.44 -3.90
CA PHE A 422 12.85 -12.76 -3.79
C PHE A 422 12.33 -13.54 -5.01
N ILE A 423 12.65 -13.10 -6.22
CA ILE A 423 12.24 -13.78 -7.45
C ILE A 423 12.80 -15.22 -7.50
N LYS A 424 14.09 -15.41 -7.19
CA LYS A 424 14.71 -16.74 -7.15
C LYS A 424 14.02 -17.66 -6.14
N LEU A 425 13.75 -17.15 -4.96
CA LEU A 425 13.05 -17.91 -3.92
C LEU A 425 11.62 -18.27 -4.36
N ALA A 426 10.89 -17.33 -4.97
CA ALA A 426 9.55 -17.60 -5.50
C ALA A 426 9.56 -18.64 -6.63
N VAL A 427 10.55 -18.59 -7.54
CA VAL A 427 10.73 -19.60 -8.61
C VAL A 427 11.06 -20.97 -8.03
N GLU A 428 11.95 -21.06 -7.04
CA GLU A 428 12.25 -22.32 -6.32
C GLU A 428 10.99 -22.91 -5.69
N LEU A 429 10.23 -22.06 -4.98
CA LEU A 429 9.02 -22.50 -4.29
C LEU A 429 7.91 -22.89 -5.26
N SER A 430 7.83 -22.30 -6.45
CA SER A 430 6.82 -22.66 -7.44
C SER A 430 6.99 -24.09 -7.97
N GLN A 431 8.18 -24.66 -7.88
CA GLN A 431 8.42 -26.07 -8.22
C GLN A 431 7.80 -27.02 -7.18
N GLN A 432 7.72 -26.59 -5.91
CA GLN A 432 7.12 -27.36 -4.83
C GLN A 432 5.61 -27.09 -4.68
N TYR A 433 5.19 -25.87 -5.03
CA TYR A 433 3.82 -25.37 -4.93
C TYR A 433 3.36 -24.85 -6.30
N PRO A 434 2.88 -25.71 -7.21
CA PRO A 434 2.59 -25.33 -8.61
C PRO A 434 1.46 -24.30 -8.77
N ASP A 435 0.67 -24.07 -7.74
CA ASP A 435 -0.39 -23.04 -7.69
C ASP A 435 0.15 -21.63 -7.32
N LEU A 436 1.44 -21.50 -6.97
CA LEU A 436 2.03 -20.24 -6.55
C LEU A 436 1.86 -19.12 -7.61
N PRO A 437 2.01 -19.35 -8.93
CA PRO A 437 1.77 -18.31 -9.92
C PRO A 437 0.34 -17.74 -9.92
N GLN A 438 -0.65 -18.55 -9.52
CA GLN A 438 -2.05 -18.12 -9.41
C GLN A 438 -2.31 -17.30 -8.14
N ARG A 439 -1.40 -17.32 -7.17
CA ARG A 439 -1.56 -16.55 -5.92
C ARG A 439 -1.27 -15.06 -6.08
N ARG A 440 -0.78 -14.63 -7.25
CA ARG A 440 -0.53 -13.20 -7.56
C ARG A 440 0.34 -12.52 -6.51
N TRP A 441 1.46 -13.16 -6.12
CA TRP A 441 2.41 -12.54 -5.22
C TRP A 441 2.87 -11.20 -5.78
N ALA A 442 3.10 -10.20 -4.91
CA ALA A 442 3.36 -8.84 -5.32
C ALA A 442 4.56 -8.22 -4.62
N MET A 443 5.26 -7.36 -5.34
CA MET A 443 6.30 -6.46 -4.83
C MET A 443 5.86 -5.03 -4.98
N ASP A 444 6.14 -4.20 -3.97
CA ASP A 444 5.79 -2.79 -4.00
C ASP A 444 6.98 -1.94 -4.46
N HIS A 445 6.66 -0.72 -4.89
CA HIS A 445 7.52 0.39 -5.25
C HIS A 445 8.12 0.34 -6.65
N CYS A 446 8.38 -0.83 -7.24
CA CYS A 446 9.03 -0.95 -8.57
C CYS A 446 10.35 -0.18 -8.65
N ARG A 447 11.11 -0.07 -7.54
CA ARG A 447 12.35 0.72 -7.53
C ARG A 447 13.44 0.15 -8.42
N TYR A 448 13.41 -1.15 -8.68
CA TYR A 448 14.33 -1.79 -9.61
C TYR A 448 13.70 -3.01 -10.28
N LEU A 449 13.78 -3.08 -11.61
CA LEU A 449 13.50 -4.30 -12.37
C LEU A 449 14.22 -4.28 -13.71
N SER A 450 15.12 -5.23 -13.92
CA SER A 450 15.80 -5.47 -15.21
C SER A 450 14.97 -6.41 -16.11
N ASP A 451 15.30 -6.48 -17.41
CA ASP A 451 14.65 -7.41 -18.35
C ASP A 451 14.76 -8.86 -17.92
N ARG A 452 15.94 -9.28 -17.47
CA ARG A 452 16.15 -10.63 -16.94
C ARG A 452 15.22 -10.93 -15.76
N GLN A 453 15.11 -10.01 -14.81
CA GLN A 453 14.24 -10.16 -13.65
C GLN A 453 12.77 -10.20 -14.05
N ALA A 454 12.35 -9.38 -15.03
CA ALA A 454 10.99 -9.40 -15.53
C ALA A 454 10.62 -10.76 -16.15
N GLN A 455 11.53 -11.36 -16.93
CA GLN A 455 11.34 -12.69 -17.50
C GLN A 455 11.24 -13.80 -16.44
N GLU A 456 12.06 -13.73 -15.37
CA GLU A 456 11.98 -14.68 -14.26
C GLU A 456 10.69 -14.48 -13.44
N ALA A 457 10.32 -13.24 -13.15
CA ALA A 457 9.11 -12.88 -12.43
C ALA A 457 7.83 -13.37 -13.13
N LYS A 458 7.82 -13.36 -14.46
CA LYS A 458 6.72 -13.88 -15.28
C LYS A 458 6.45 -15.36 -15.01
N LYS A 459 7.47 -16.17 -14.74
CA LYS A 459 7.32 -17.62 -14.45
C LYS A 459 6.46 -17.87 -13.21
N VAL A 460 6.44 -16.92 -12.29
CA VAL A 460 5.72 -17.01 -11.02
C VAL A 460 4.57 -16.00 -10.89
N GLY A 461 4.21 -15.33 -11.99
CA GLY A 461 3.03 -14.47 -12.06
C GLY A 461 3.05 -13.30 -11.09
N LEU A 462 4.22 -12.67 -10.85
CA LEU A 462 4.35 -11.56 -9.92
C LEU A 462 3.59 -10.32 -10.39
N TYR A 463 2.99 -9.61 -9.44
CA TYR A 463 2.41 -8.29 -9.59
C TYR A 463 3.38 -7.22 -9.07
N TYR A 464 3.30 -6.03 -9.63
CA TYR A 464 4.13 -4.90 -9.26
C TYR A 464 3.26 -3.69 -8.91
N SER A 465 3.28 -3.29 -7.63
CA SER A 465 2.71 -2.03 -7.16
C SER A 465 3.77 -0.95 -7.36
N CYS A 466 3.51 0.03 -8.23
CA CYS A 466 4.53 0.94 -8.74
C CYS A 466 4.26 2.39 -8.33
N GLY A 467 5.26 3.02 -7.68
CA GLY A 467 5.18 4.41 -7.20
C GLY A 467 5.84 5.43 -8.14
N PRO A 468 5.08 6.16 -8.97
CA PRO A 468 5.66 7.18 -9.86
C PRO A 468 6.39 8.31 -9.12
N LYS A 469 6.11 8.51 -7.83
CA LYS A 469 6.81 9.49 -6.99
C LYS A 469 8.33 9.29 -6.96
N TYR A 470 8.80 8.06 -7.14
CA TYR A 470 10.24 7.74 -7.16
C TYR A 470 10.96 8.29 -8.40
N VAL A 471 10.20 8.59 -9.46
CA VAL A 471 10.66 9.31 -10.64
C VAL A 471 10.44 10.81 -10.45
N TYR A 472 9.27 11.22 -9.91
CA TYR A 472 8.91 12.63 -9.75
C TYR A 472 9.88 13.42 -8.87
N ALA A 473 10.45 12.80 -7.85
CA ALA A 473 11.43 13.43 -6.98
C ALA A 473 12.79 13.72 -7.67
N GLY A 474 13.03 13.16 -8.85
CA GLY A 474 14.21 13.44 -9.68
C GLY A 474 15.52 13.10 -8.98
N GLU A 475 16.51 13.98 -9.12
CA GLU A 475 17.85 13.80 -8.53
C GLU A 475 17.84 13.63 -7.00
N ARG A 476 16.83 14.16 -6.32
CA ARG A 476 16.69 14.07 -4.86
C ARG A 476 15.91 12.83 -4.42
N GLY A 477 15.32 12.10 -5.37
CA GLY A 477 14.55 10.90 -5.12
C GLY A 477 15.31 9.62 -5.39
N ASP A 478 14.56 8.53 -5.42
CA ASP A 478 15.12 7.20 -5.59
C ASP A 478 15.82 7.03 -6.94
N ILE A 479 15.28 7.63 -8.02
CA ILE A 479 15.92 7.54 -9.34
C ILE A 479 17.28 8.23 -9.37
N GLY A 480 17.44 9.36 -8.69
CA GLY A 480 18.72 10.04 -8.54
C GLY A 480 19.70 9.23 -7.67
N ALA A 481 19.21 8.63 -6.59
CA ALA A 481 20.02 7.75 -5.75
C ALA A 481 20.51 6.52 -6.53
N PHE A 482 19.64 5.88 -7.32
CA PHE A 482 20.03 4.77 -8.19
C PHE A 482 20.96 5.19 -9.32
N GLN A 483 20.84 6.41 -9.84
CA GLN A 483 21.80 6.93 -10.81
C GLN A 483 23.21 7.03 -10.24
N LEU A 484 23.37 7.37 -8.96
CA LEU A 484 24.68 7.36 -8.29
C LEU A 484 25.27 5.94 -8.18
N ILE A 485 24.43 4.91 -8.07
CA ILE A 485 24.85 3.51 -7.91
C ILE A 485 25.06 2.83 -9.28
N PHE A 486 24.10 2.98 -10.19
CA PHE A 486 24.01 2.24 -11.45
C PHE A 486 24.35 3.07 -12.69
N GLY A 487 24.51 4.41 -12.54
CA GLY A 487 24.70 5.30 -13.69
C GLY A 487 23.43 5.44 -14.52
N ASP A 488 23.57 5.53 -15.84
CA ASP A 488 22.44 5.73 -16.76
C ASP A 488 21.43 4.58 -16.77
N GLU A 489 21.82 3.39 -16.34
CA GLU A 489 20.92 2.25 -16.18
C GLU A 489 19.70 2.56 -15.28
N ALA A 490 19.87 3.44 -14.29
CA ALA A 490 18.80 3.84 -13.39
C ALA A 490 17.56 4.37 -14.12
N LYS A 491 17.76 5.08 -15.23
CA LYS A 491 16.65 5.66 -16.03
C LYS A 491 15.74 4.58 -16.62
N ASP A 492 16.31 3.40 -16.89
CA ASP A 492 15.62 2.28 -17.52
C ASP A 492 15.03 1.27 -16.52
N VAL A 493 15.62 1.14 -15.32
CA VAL A 493 15.24 0.11 -14.34
C VAL A 493 14.37 0.61 -13.18
N VAL A 494 14.30 1.93 -12.97
CA VAL A 494 13.47 2.52 -11.90
C VAL A 494 12.06 2.82 -12.41
N VAL A 495 11.07 2.22 -11.78
CA VAL A 495 9.65 2.29 -12.19
C VAL A 495 9.50 1.98 -13.68
N PRO A 496 9.96 0.79 -14.14
CA PRO A 496 10.07 0.45 -15.55
C PRO A 496 8.74 -0.10 -16.09
N LEU A 497 7.73 0.76 -16.18
CA LEU A 497 6.35 0.36 -16.45
C LEU A 497 6.18 -0.31 -17.80
N ARG A 498 6.84 0.23 -18.85
CA ARG A 498 6.78 -0.37 -20.19
C ARG A 498 7.33 -1.79 -20.19
N ARG A 499 8.48 -1.99 -19.53
CA ARG A 499 9.08 -3.32 -19.34
C ARG A 499 8.13 -4.30 -18.64
N ILE A 500 7.49 -3.88 -17.56
CA ILE A 500 6.56 -4.74 -16.82
C ILE A 500 5.41 -5.16 -17.73
N ILE A 501 4.77 -4.21 -18.41
CA ILE A 501 3.61 -4.45 -19.27
C ILE A 501 3.97 -5.29 -20.49
N ASP A 502 5.08 -5.00 -21.18
CA ASP A 502 5.52 -5.72 -22.37
C ASP A 502 5.91 -7.17 -22.08
N ASN A 503 6.37 -7.45 -20.86
CA ASN A 503 6.59 -8.82 -20.40
C ASN A 503 5.30 -9.55 -20.01
N GLY A 504 4.13 -8.89 -20.08
CA GLY A 504 2.83 -9.46 -19.72
C GLY A 504 2.63 -9.60 -18.21
N LEU A 505 3.43 -8.88 -17.41
CA LEU A 505 3.25 -8.73 -15.97
C LEU A 505 2.20 -7.65 -15.66
N ARG A 506 1.71 -7.61 -14.44
CA ARG A 506 0.77 -6.58 -13.97
C ARG A 506 1.50 -5.48 -13.22
N ALA A 507 1.45 -4.27 -13.76
CA ALA A 507 1.79 -3.04 -13.06
C ALA A 507 0.49 -2.43 -12.51
N VAL A 508 0.49 -2.08 -11.23
CA VAL A 508 -0.61 -1.37 -10.58
C VAL A 508 -0.07 -0.12 -9.89
N MET A 509 -0.93 0.83 -9.55
CA MET A 509 -0.50 2.14 -9.09
C MET A 509 -0.53 2.22 -7.57
N GLU A 510 0.56 2.75 -7.00
CA GLU A 510 0.64 3.14 -5.60
C GLU A 510 1.05 4.60 -5.44
N LEU A 511 0.65 5.20 -4.34
CA LEU A 511 1.11 6.51 -3.90
C LEU A 511 2.20 6.41 -2.83
N ASP A 512 2.08 5.46 -1.92
CA ASP A 512 3.02 5.18 -0.80
C ASP A 512 3.36 6.43 0.01
N GLN A 513 2.60 7.50 -0.15
CA GLN A 513 2.75 8.72 0.62
C GLN A 513 1.55 9.63 0.49
N HIS A 514 0.97 9.96 1.62
CA HIS A 514 -0.07 10.96 1.71
C HIS A 514 0.34 12.31 1.09
N GLY A 515 -0.54 12.88 0.27
CA GLY A 515 -0.32 14.15 -0.42
C GLY A 515 0.23 14.05 -1.84
N PHE A 516 0.66 12.89 -2.32
CA PHE A 516 0.95 12.68 -3.74
C PHE A 516 -0.35 12.37 -4.49
N HIS A 517 -0.81 13.32 -5.31
CA HIS A 517 -2.15 13.23 -5.90
C HIS A 517 -2.25 12.14 -6.98
N PRO A 518 -3.34 11.32 -7.03
CA PRO A 518 -3.50 10.26 -8.03
C PRO A 518 -3.34 10.73 -9.48
N MET A 519 -3.88 11.90 -9.83
CA MET A 519 -3.73 12.43 -11.17
C MET A 519 -2.29 12.84 -11.49
N LEU A 520 -1.50 13.28 -10.50
CA LEU A 520 -0.08 13.51 -10.69
C LEU A 520 0.67 12.20 -10.91
N ALA A 521 0.32 11.14 -10.20
CA ALA A 521 0.88 9.81 -10.45
C ALA A 521 0.63 9.36 -11.90
N MET A 522 -0.61 9.53 -12.40
CA MET A 522 -0.93 9.25 -13.80
C MET A 522 -0.15 10.13 -14.78
N GLN A 523 0.04 11.42 -14.47
CA GLN A 523 0.87 12.33 -15.28
C GLN A 523 2.30 11.82 -15.41
N VAL A 524 2.93 11.47 -14.29
CA VAL A 524 4.33 11.02 -14.27
C VAL A 524 4.51 9.71 -15.04
N THR A 525 3.56 8.79 -15.00
CA THR A 525 3.64 7.55 -15.78
C THR A 525 3.56 7.79 -17.28
N VAL A 526 2.82 8.83 -17.71
CA VAL A 526 2.63 9.19 -19.13
C VAL A 526 3.81 10.01 -19.66
N ASN A 527 4.28 11.02 -18.92
CA ASN A 527 5.31 11.95 -19.42
C ASN A 527 6.73 11.69 -18.88
N ARG A 528 6.88 10.93 -17.78
CA ARG A 528 8.16 10.63 -17.13
C ARG A 528 8.95 11.87 -16.68
N LYS A 529 8.25 12.97 -16.40
CA LYS A 529 8.87 14.22 -15.93
C LYS A 529 8.95 14.24 -14.41
N ASP A 530 10.08 14.67 -13.91
CA ASP A 530 10.25 15.03 -12.51
C ASP A 530 9.67 16.43 -12.19
N ASN A 531 9.79 16.85 -10.94
CA ASN A 531 9.32 18.16 -10.46
C ASN A 531 10.08 19.37 -11.04
N THR A 532 11.20 19.15 -11.73
CA THR A 532 11.96 20.18 -12.46
C THR A 532 11.59 20.23 -13.94
N GLY A 533 10.88 19.21 -14.44
CA GLY A 533 10.53 19.03 -15.84
C GLY A 533 11.53 18.18 -16.63
N LEU A 534 12.57 17.63 -15.96
CA LEU A 534 13.50 16.70 -16.59
C LEU A 534 12.81 15.35 -16.85
N VAL A 535 13.03 14.80 -18.04
CA VAL A 535 12.47 13.49 -18.44
C VAL A 535 13.43 12.38 -18.07
N TRP A 536 12.92 11.36 -17.38
CA TRP A 536 13.67 10.19 -16.93
C TRP A 536 13.19 8.92 -17.64
N GLY A 537 14.04 8.30 -18.47
CA GLY A 537 13.73 7.05 -19.18
C GLY A 537 12.42 7.14 -20.01
N PRO A 538 12.39 7.96 -21.08
CA PRO A 538 11.18 8.17 -21.88
C PRO A 538 10.64 6.88 -22.52
N GLU A 539 11.48 5.86 -22.70
CA GLU A 539 11.12 4.52 -23.20
C GLU A 539 10.24 3.74 -22.21
N GLN A 540 10.21 4.13 -20.94
CA GLN A 540 9.35 3.53 -19.92
C GLN A 540 7.98 4.23 -19.77
N ARG A 541 7.65 5.16 -20.68
CA ARG A 541 6.32 5.79 -20.74
C ARG A 541 5.24 4.76 -21.04
N ILE A 542 4.06 5.00 -20.50
CA ILE A 542 2.86 4.25 -20.81
C ILE A 542 1.76 5.17 -21.32
N SER A 543 0.76 4.61 -21.96
CA SER A 543 -0.40 5.37 -22.44
C SER A 543 -1.32 5.81 -21.29
N ARG A 544 -2.17 6.81 -21.54
CA ARG A 544 -3.20 7.23 -20.57
C ARG A 544 -4.15 6.09 -20.21
N ASN A 545 -4.48 5.25 -21.17
CA ASN A 545 -5.35 4.11 -20.94
C ASN A 545 -4.69 3.05 -20.05
N GLU A 546 -3.40 2.78 -20.24
CA GLU A 546 -2.65 1.90 -19.34
C GLU A 546 -2.55 2.50 -17.93
N ALA A 547 -2.30 3.80 -17.81
CA ALA A 547 -2.29 4.49 -16.51
C ALA A 547 -3.66 4.42 -15.81
N LEU A 548 -4.77 4.56 -16.55
CA LEU A 548 -6.13 4.33 -16.04
C LEU A 548 -6.29 2.90 -15.51
N TYR A 549 -5.82 1.90 -16.26
CA TYR A 549 -5.92 0.50 -15.87
C TYR A 549 -5.09 0.17 -14.63
N MET A 550 -3.96 0.82 -14.44
CA MET A 550 -3.14 0.67 -13.23
C MET A 550 -3.89 1.12 -11.96
N TYR A 551 -4.79 2.09 -12.06
CA TYR A 551 -5.62 2.55 -10.93
C TYR A 551 -7.00 1.88 -10.85
N THR A 552 -7.39 1.11 -11.85
CA THR A 552 -8.75 0.58 -11.93
C THR A 552 -8.75 -0.93 -12.11
N ARG A 553 -8.86 -1.42 -13.33
CA ARG A 553 -9.03 -2.85 -13.61
C ARG A 553 -7.88 -3.71 -13.10
N TRP A 554 -6.64 -3.35 -13.38
CA TRP A 554 -5.49 -4.12 -12.89
C TRP A 554 -5.31 -4.00 -11.37
N ALA A 555 -5.59 -2.83 -10.80
CA ALA A 555 -5.57 -2.65 -9.34
C ALA A 555 -6.66 -3.48 -8.65
N SER A 556 -7.84 -3.66 -9.27
CA SER A 556 -8.88 -4.55 -8.71
C SER A 556 -8.46 -6.02 -8.68
N GLU A 557 -7.62 -6.46 -9.65
CA GLU A 557 -7.00 -7.79 -9.62
C GLU A 557 -5.98 -7.91 -8.47
N TYR A 558 -5.24 -6.83 -8.18
CA TYR A 558 -4.29 -6.77 -7.07
C TYR A 558 -5.01 -6.87 -5.71
N VAL A 559 -6.10 -6.15 -5.53
CA VAL A 559 -6.88 -6.22 -4.29
C VAL A 559 -7.86 -7.39 -4.23
N ILE A 560 -7.79 -8.33 -5.21
CA ILE A 560 -8.62 -9.56 -5.32
C ILE A 560 -10.13 -9.31 -5.30
N LYS A 561 -10.58 -8.21 -5.92
CA LYS A 561 -12.00 -7.80 -6.04
C LYS A 561 -12.42 -7.49 -7.49
N GLU A 562 -11.72 -8.03 -8.49
CA GLU A 562 -11.97 -7.75 -9.91
C GLU A 562 -13.39 -8.10 -10.39
N LYS A 563 -14.09 -8.98 -9.67
CA LYS A 563 -15.50 -9.29 -9.96
C LYS A 563 -16.47 -8.20 -9.54
N LEU A 564 -16.04 -7.30 -8.65
CA LEU A 564 -16.88 -6.26 -8.05
C LEU A 564 -16.41 -4.84 -8.33
N LEU A 565 -15.11 -4.63 -8.55
CA LEU A 565 -14.44 -3.33 -8.67
C LEU A 565 -13.68 -3.20 -9.99
N GLY A 566 -13.14 -2.03 -10.26
CA GLY A 566 -12.14 -1.74 -11.27
C GLY A 566 -12.69 -1.48 -12.68
N SER A 567 -13.99 -1.61 -12.91
CA SER A 567 -14.64 -1.25 -14.17
C SER A 567 -16.11 -0.93 -13.96
N LEU A 568 -16.68 -0.16 -14.88
CA LEU A 568 -18.10 0.18 -14.86
C LEU A 568 -18.87 -0.80 -15.75
N GLU A 569 -19.31 -1.90 -15.14
CA GLU A 569 -20.06 -2.97 -15.78
C GLU A 569 -21.31 -3.30 -14.95
N PRO A 570 -22.46 -3.65 -15.60
CA PRO A 570 -23.65 -4.07 -14.87
C PRO A 570 -23.35 -5.19 -13.87
N GLY A 571 -23.86 -5.07 -12.65
CA GLY A 571 -23.68 -6.00 -11.53
C GLY A 571 -22.48 -5.69 -10.62
N LYS A 572 -21.51 -4.88 -11.05
CA LYS A 572 -20.42 -4.40 -10.21
C LYS A 572 -20.87 -3.30 -9.27
N LEU A 573 -20.09 -3.06 -8.23
CA LEU A 573 -20.32 -1.96 -7.28
C LEU A 573 -20.21 -0.61 -8.01
N ALA A 574 -21.08 0.32 -7.64
CA ALA A 574 -21.13 1.64 -8.26
C ALA A 574 -20.07 2.57 -7.62
N ASP A 575 -18.80 2.19 -7.74
CA ASP A 575 -17.65 2.97 -7.36
C ASP A 575 -17.15 3.74 -8.58
N LEU A 576 -17.25 5.07 -8.53
CA LEU A 576 -16.88 5.93 -9.65
C LEU A 576 -16.40 7.31 -9.20
N VAL A 577 -15.67 7.98 -10.08
CA VAL A 577 -15.20 9.35 -9.89
C VAL A 577 -15.54 10.21 -11.10
N VAL A 578 -16.10 11.40 -10.86
CA VAL A 578 -16.36 12.41 -11.90
C VAL A 578 -15.29 13.49 -11.82
N LEU A 579 -14.72 13.83 -12.94
CA LEU A 579 -13.59 14.77 -13.05
C LEU A 579 -14.06 16.14 -13.55
N ASN A 580 -13.38 17.21 -13.14
CA ASN A 580 -13.62 18.57 -13.60
C ASN A 580 -13.11 18.84 -15.02
N ARG A 581 -12.20 18.01 -15.56
CA ARG A 581 -11.59 18.14 -16.89
C ARG A 581 -11.52 16.78 -17.59
N ASP A 582 -11.40 16.80 -18.90
CA ASP A 582 -11.30 15.58 -19.70
C ASP A 582 -9.88 14.98 -19.62
N TYR A 583 -9.77 13.86 -18.92
CA TYR A 583 -8.53 13.12 -18.72
C TYR A 583 -7.83 12.74 -20.04
N LEU A 584 -8.59 12.40 -21.08
CA LEU A 584 -8.02 11.93 -22.36
C LEU A 584 -7.49 13.07 -23.24
N THR A 585 -7.97 14.30 -23.05
CA THR A 585 -7.68 15.41 -23.98
C THR A 585 -6.85 16.56 -23.40
N VAL A 586 -6.77 16.70 -22.06
CA VAL A 586 -5.88 17.70 -21.46
C VAL A 586 -4.42 17.46 -21.88
N PRO A 587 -3.58 18.51 -22.00
CA PRO A 587 -2.14 18.33 -22.18
C PRO A 587 -1.56 17.39 -21.11
N GLU A 588 -0.55 16.60 -21.47
CA GLU A 588 0.05 15.62 -20.53
C GLU A 588 0.55 16.29 -19.25
N ASP A 589 1.14 17.46 -19.36
CA ASP A 589 1.67 18.22 -18.21
C ASP A 589 0.58 18.88 -17.34
N GLU A 590 -0.68 18.70 -17.70
CA GLU A 590 -1.83 19.22 -16.96
C GLU A 590 -2.71 18.13 -16.34
N ILE A 591 -2.39 16.85 -16.56
CA ILE A 591 -3.14 15.73 -15.97
C ILE A 591 -3.16 15.85 -14.44
N GLY A 592 -2.05 16.17 -13.81
CA GLY A 592 -1.94 16.36 -12.35
C GLY A 592 -2.81 17.47 -11.77
N ARG A 593 -3.39 18.36 -12.64
CA ARG A 593 -4.29 19.44 -12.24
C ARG A 593 -5.76 19.11 -12.40
N ILE A 594 -6.08 17.88 -12.76
CA ILE A 594 -7.45 17.38 -12.80
C ILE A 594 -7.90 17.12 -11.37
N ASP A 595 -9.09 17.61 -11.02
CA ASP A 595 -9.72 17.37 -9.73
C ASP A 595 -10.97 16.52 -9.86
N PRO A 596 -11.22 15.60 -8.93
CA PRO A 596 -12.54 15.04 -8.73
C PRO A 596 -13.55 16.11 -8.33
N VAL A 597 -14.74 16.08 -8.93
CA VAL A 597 -15.90 16.87 -8.47
C VAL A 597 -16.94 16.00 -7.79
N LEU A 598 -16.85 14.67 -7.96
CA LEU A 598 -17.69 13.69 -7.28
C LEU A 598 -16.91 12.39 -7.11
N THR A 599 -16.99 11.80 -5.93
CA THR A 599 -16.56 10.40 -5.68
C THR A 599 -17.74 9.65 -5.08
N MET A 600 -18.10 8.52 -5.69
CA MET A 600 -19.16 7.63 -5.22
C MET A 600 -18.59 6.26 -4.85
N LEU A 601 -19.06 5.74 -3.73
CA LEU A 601 -18.75 4.42 -3.19
C LEU A 601 -20.03 3.60 -3.08
N GLY A 602 -20.16 2.54 -3.86
CA GLY A 602 -21.40 1.75 -3.89
C GLY A 602 -22.64 2.62 -4.14
N GLY A 603 -22.55 3.59 -5.04
CA GLY A 603 -23.63 4.53 -5.35
C GLY A 603 -23.89 5.63 -4.32
N LYS A 604 -23.20 5.60 -3.15
CA LYS A 604 -23.28 6.65 -2.13
C LYS A 604 -22.25 7.73 -2.44
N VAL A 605 -22.64 8.99 -2.36
CA VAL A 605 -21.72 10.13 -2.46
C VAL A 605 -20.84 10.18 -1.20
N VAL A 606 -19.53 10.02 -1.36
CA VAL A 606 -18.54 10.13 -0.26
C VAL A 606 -17.73 11.43 -0.34
N TYR A 607 -17.66 12.01 -1.52
CA TYR A 607 -17.12 13.34 -1.76
C TYR A 607 -17.87 14.03 -2.89
N SER A 608 -18.15 15.31 -2.73
CA SER A 608 -18.65 16.18 -3.80
C SER A 608 -18.09 17.59 -3.65
N ASP A 609 -17.65 18.15 -4.76
CA ASP A 609 -17.34 19.59 -4.85
C ASP A 609 -18.60 20.41 -4.57
N PRO A 610 -18.53 21.50 -3.77
CA PRO A 610 -19.71 22.27 -3.39
C PRO A 610 -20.50 22.85 -4.58
N ASP A 611 -19.81 23.36 -5.61
CA ASP A 611 -20.47 23.96 -6.79
C ASP A 611 -21.11 22.87 -7.64
N PHE A 612 -20.45 21.71 -7.80
CA PHE A 612 -21.03 20.56 -8.49
C PHE A 612 -22.24 20.02 -7.73
N ALA A 613 -22.17 19.89 -6.43
CA ALA A 613 -23.28 19.45 -5.58
C ALA A 613 -24.49 20.40 -5.74
N ALA A 614 -24.27 21.71 -5.64
CA ALA A 614 -25.33 22.72 -5.81
C ALA A 614 -25.97 22.67 -7.20
N SER A 615 -25.19 22.45 -8.26
CA SER A 615 -25.70 22.39 -9.64
C SER A 615 -26.48 21.11 -9.97
N THR A 616 -26.24 20.02 -9.21
CA THR A 616 -26.81 18.69 -9.50
C THR A 616 -27.85 18.23 -8.47
N GLY A 617 -28.02 18.97 -7.38
CA GLY A 617 -28.90 18.58 -6.27
C GLY A 617 -28.37 17.40 -5.44
N LEU A 618 -27.08 17.07 -5.57
CA LEU A 618 -26.41 16.08 -4.74
C LEU A 618 -26.06 16.64 -3.35
N PRO A 619 -25.89 15.78 -2.34
CA PRO A 619 -25.43 16.23 -1.04
C PRO A 619 -23.99 16.76 -1.13
N SER A 620 -23.72 17.89 -0.45
CA SER A 620 -22.36 18.43 -0.31
C SER A 620 -21.68 17.78 0.90
N VAL A 621 -20.85 16.76 0.65
CA VAL A 621 -20.23 15.90 1.67
C VAL A 621 -18.75 15.67 1.43
N GLY A 622 -18.05 15.09 2.42
CA GLY A 622 -16.66 14.69 2.39
C GLY A 622 -15.70 15.81 2.79
N TYR A 623 -14.41 15.58 2.55
CA TYR A 623 -13.31 16.43 2.99
C TYR A 623 -13.44 17.90 2.58
N ARG A 624 -13.25 18.81 3.55
CA ARG A 624 -13.30 20.27 3.39
C ARG A 624 -12.02 20.97 3.88
N GLY A 625 -11.00 20.18 4.23
CA GLY A 625 -9.75 20.69 4.76
C GLY A 625 -8.85 21.36 3.74
N ASP A 626 -7.65 21.69 4.21
CA ASP A 626 -6.62 22.32 3.38
C ASP A 626 -6.07 21.35 2.34
N ARG A 627 -6.12 21.76 1.08
CA ARG A 627 -5.57 21.01 -0.08
C ARG A 627 -4.23 21.57 -0.58
N THR A 628 -3.69 22.58 0.09
CA THR A 628 -2.43 23.22 -0.33
C THR A 628 -1.23 22.29 -0.22
N GLY A 629 -1.32 21.28 0.66
CA GLY A 629 -0.33 20.22 0.81
C GLY A 629 -0.34 19.15 -0.28
N TRP A 630 -1.33 19.15 -1.18
CA TRP A 630 -1.38 18.17 -2.27
C TRP A 630 -0.43 18.57 -3.41
N LEU A 631 0.45 17.64 -3.78
CA LEU A 631 1.33 17.83 -4.93
C LEU A 631 0.54 17.70 -6.23
N ARG A 632 0.67 18.69 -7.13
CA ARG A 632 -0.12 18.84 -8.36
C ARG A 632 0.72 18.91 -9.62
N GLY A 633 2.03 18.72 -9.52
CA GLY A 633 2.93 18.77 -10.66
C GLY A 633 3.19 20.19 -11.17
N LYS A 634 3.17 21.20 -10.30
CA LYS A 634 3.62 22.55 -10.66
C LYS A 634 5.15 22.56 -10.73
N PRO A 635 5.75 23.19 -11.77
CA PRO A 635 7.19 23.36 -11.82
C PRO A 635 7.72 24.07 -10.56
N GLY A 636 8.76 23.50 -9.92
CA GLY A 636 9.33 24.03 -8.68
C GLY A 636 8.53 23.70 -7.41
N GLU A 637 7.47 22.91 -7.50
CA GLU A 637 6.73 22.42 -6.34
C GLU A 637 7.66 21.52 -5.51
N PRO A 638 7.84 21.79 -4.19
CA PRO A 638 8.72 20.98 -3.38
C PRO A 638 8.21 19.54 -3.34
N THR A 639 9.09 18.56 -3.61
CA THR A 639 8.80 17.18 -3.27
C THR A 639 8.74 17.08 -1.75
N ARG A 640 7.65 16.61 -1.19
CA ARG A 640 7.71 16.04 0.16
C ARG A 640 8.71 14.90 0.04
N GLY A 641 9.87 15.06 0.68
CA GLY A 641 11.01 14.18 0.48
C GLY A 641 10.60 12.73 0.55
N GLY A 642 11.09 11.91 -0.38
CA GLY A 642 10.89 10.47 -0.43
C GLY A 642 11.62 9.77 0.70
N GLY A 643 11.23 10.04 1.91
CA GLY A 643 11.67 9.45 3.14
C GLY A 643 10.56 9.70 4.14
N GLY A 644 9.77 8.68 4.45
CA GLY A 644 8.87 8.72 5.57
C GLY A 644 9.61 9.19 6.81
N GLY A 645 9.43 10.44 7.14
CA GLY A 645 9.99 11.07 8.30
C GLY A 645 9.09 12.23 8.61
N GLY A 646 8.16 12.00 9.52
CA GLY A 646 7.44 13.08 10.15
C GLY A 646 8.42 14.11 10.69
N GLN A 647 8.10 15.37 10.53
CA GLN A 647 8.75 16.49 11.21
C GLN A 647 8.73 16.30 12.72
#